data_f3d7d7a416782ded53c00cc8571cacde
#
_entry.id   f3d7d7a416782ded53c00cc8571cacde
#
_cell.length_a   1.000
_cell.length_b   1.000
_cell.length_c   1.000
_cell.angle_alpha   90.00
_cell.angle_beta   90.00
_cell.angle_gamma   90.00
#
_symmetry.space_group_name_H-M   'P 1'
#
loop_
_entity.id
_entity.type
_entity.pdbx_description
1 polymer ?
#
loop_
_entity_poly.entity_id
_entity_poly.type
_entity_poly.pdbx_seq_one_letter_code
_entity_poly.pdbx_strand_id
1 'polypeptide(L)'
;MEKKSVDKSIFYDALRQSFVKLSPKVQVKNPVMLVVYIGAVLTGVLYFLSFAGLKDENSGYTLTISLILWFTVLFANFAEAIAEGRGRAQADSLRSAKKDVKARKLKTPSNIDDYTEVLSNTLKKGDIVYARAGEQIPMDGEVIDGAASVDESAITGESAPVIRESGGDRSAVTGGTTLVSDWLIIEVTAEAGESFLDKMISMVEGAARKKTPNEVALQILLITLTIIFLVVTAALRPFTGFASLQAGSGSAISITNVIALLVCLAPTTIGALLSSIGIAGMSRLNQANVLAMSGRAIEAAGDVDVLLLDKTGTITLGNRQASEFLPVAGVTEQELADAAQLSSLADQTAEGRSIVVLAKERFGIRGRELSTLGASFVEFTAKTRMSGIDYQKNEIRKGAADTIKAYVLEKGGNYPEECEKLVTRVAEAGGTPLVVAKNNQVMGVVYLKDIVKNGVKERFEDLRKMGIKTIMITGDNPMTAAAIAAEAGVDDFLAEATPEAKLALIRDYQAKGHLVAMTGDGTNDAPALAQADVAVAMNSGTQAAKEAGNMVDLDSSPTKLIDIVRIGKQLLMTRGSLTTFSVANDVAKYFAIIPVLFFGIYPQLEALNFMSLTSAKSAMLSAIIYNALIIIALIPLALKGVKYREMPAEKLLTRNLLVYGLGGICAPFFAIKLIDMILTACGLA
;
A
#
# COMPACT_ATOMS: atom_id res chain seq x y z
N MET A 1 12.29 23.00 5.89
CA MET A 1 12.89 23.61 4.67
C MET A 1 13.16 22.59 3.56
N GLU A 2 13.53 21.36 3.85
CA GLU A 2 13.80 20.29 2.85
C GLU A 2 12.62 19.92 1.95
N LYS A 3 11.41 19.82 2.48
CA LYS A 3 10.21 19.45 1.70
C LYS A 3 9.89 20.44 0.56
N LYS A 4 10.19 21.74 0.73
CA LYS A 4 10.00 22.76 -0.32
C LYS A 4 11.07 22.75 -1.41
N SER A 5 12.29 22.27 -1.13
CA SER A 5 13.37 22.17 -2.13
C SER A 5 13.19 20.96 -3.03
N VAL A 6 12.73 19.83 -2.48
CA VAL A 6 12.42 18.60 -3.23
C VAL A 6 11.25 18.84 -4.21
N ASP A 7 10.20 19.54 -3.79
CA ASP A 7 9.08 19.89 -4.69
C ASP A 7 9.51 20.74 -5.90
N LYS A 8 10.48 21.64 -5.72
CA LYS A 8 11.00 22.46 -6.84
C LYS A 8 11.84 21.64 -7.81
N SER A 9 12.68 20.73 -7.33
CA SER A 9 13.51 19.88 -8.20
C SER A 9 12.67 18.94 -9.04
N ILE A 10 11.63 18.33 -8.46
CA ILE A 10 10.68 17.48 -9.16
C ILE A 10 9.95 18.27 -10.26
N PHE A 11 9.55 19.51 -9.98
CA PHE A 11 8.88 20.35 -10.96
C PHE A 11 9.78 20.67 -12.19
N TYR A 12 11.03 21.07 -11.99
CA TYR A 12 11.96 21.36 -13.08
C TYR A 12 12.32 20.09 -13.87
N ASP A 13 12.51 18.95 -13.20
CA ASP A 13 12.73 17.67 -13.90
C ASP A 13 11.50 17.26 -14.72
N ALA A 14 10.32 17.39 -14.16
CA ALA A 14 9.08 17.10 -14.89
C ALA A 14 8.89 18.00 -16.12
N LEU A 15 9.26 19.29 -16.01
CA LEU A 15 9.23 20.19 -17.15
C LEU A 15 10.21 19.75 -18.25
N ARG A 16 11.44 19.38 -17.89
CA ARG A 16 12.42 18.85 -18.85
C ARG A 16 11.91 17.54 -19.48
N GLN A 17 11.38 16.63 -18.66
CA GLN A 17 10.88 15.33 -19.12
C GLN A 17 9.67 15.47 -20.06
N SER A 18 8.84 16.50 -19.89
CA SER A 18 7.71 16.74 -20.80
C SER A 18 8.14 16.94 -22.25
N PHE A 19 9.29 17.57 -22.46
CA PHE A 19 9.88 17.73 -23.80
C PHE A 19 10.54 16.43 -24.29
N VAL A 20 11.26 15.71 -23.44
CA VAL A 20 11.88 14.42 -23.81
C VAL A 20 10.82 13.40 -24.23
N LYS A 21 9.67 13.39 -23.56
CA LYS A 21 8.53 12.53 -23.88
C LYS A 21 7.81 12.87 -25.19
N LEU A 22 8.15 13.96 -25.88
CA LEU A 22 7.65 14.22 -27.24
C LEU A 22 8.20 13.25 -28.29
N SER A 23 9.16 12.42 -27.94
CA SER A 23 9.66 11.35 -28.81
C SER A 23 8.50 10.46 -29.32
N PRO A 24 8.38 10.20 -30.63
CA PRO A 24 7.32 9.37 -31.20
C PRO A 24 7.24 7.98 -30.56
N LYS A 25 8.38 7.39 -30.18
CA LYS A 25 8.45 6.08 -29.48
C LYS A 25 7.72 6.08 -28.15
N VAL A 26 7.67 7.22 -27.45
CA VAL A 26 6.94 7.36 -26.18
C VAL A 26 5.47 7.62 -26.46
N GLN A 27 5.14 8.49 -27.43
CA GLN A 27 3.75 8.85 -27.75
C GLN A 27 2.91 7.66 -28.23
N VAL A 28 3.50 6.73 -28.98
CA VAL A 28 2.83 5.49 -29.42
C VAL A 28 2.27 4.64 -28.26
N LYS A 29 2.83 4.76 -27.05
CA LYS A 29 2.32 4.04 -25.89
C LYS A 29 0.95 4.53 -25.40
N ASN A 30 0.55 5.75 -25.79
CA ASN A 30 -0.74 6.34 -25.48
C ASN A 30 -1.45 6.75 -26.78
N PRO A 31 -2.30 5.88 -27.35
CA PRO A 31 -2.91 6.10 -28.66
C PRO A 31 -3.76 7.37 -28.76
N VAL A 32 -4.44 7.76 -27.68
CA VAL A 32 -5.25 8.99 -27.63
C VAL A 32 -4.34 10.22 -27.77
N MET A 33 -3.26 10.27 -26.99
CA MET A 33 -2.31 11.39 -27.05
C MET A 33 -1.49 11.38 -28.34
N LEU A 34 -1.26 10.21 -28.94
CA LEU A 34 -0.67 10.10 -30.28
C LEU A 34 -1.49 10.82 -31.34
N VAL A 35 -2.82 10.70 -31.30
CA VAL A 35 -3.72 11.42 -32.25
C VAL A 35 -3.59 12.94 -32.07
N VAL A 36 -3.53 13.43 -30.81
CA VAL A 36 -3.30 14.86 -30.54
C VAL A 36 -1.93 15.30 -31.05
N TYR A 37 -0.89 14.49 -30.82
CA TYR A 37 0.46 14.75 -31.31
C TYR A 37 0.54 14.83 -32.84
N ILE A 38 -0.07 13.85 -33.55
CA ILE A 38 -0.15 13.86 -35.00
C ILE A 38 -0.96 15.08 -35.49
N GLY A 39 -2.06 15.40 -34.82
CA GLY A 39 -2.86 16.60 -35.12
C GLY A 39 -2.05 17.90 -34.97
N ALA A 40 -1.24 18.02 -33.92
CA ALA A 40 -0.36 19.17 -33.73
C ALA A 40 0.68 19.31 -34.85
N VAL A 41 1.29 18.19 -35.26
CA VAL A 41 2.26 18.15 -36.37
C VAL A 41 1.56 18.53 -37.68
N LEU A 42 0.41 17.92 -38.01
CA LEU A 42 -0.32 18.18 -39.26
C LEU A 42 -0.79 19.62 -39.34
N THR A 43 -1.36 20.20 -38.30
CA THR A 43 -1.76 21.61 -38.25
C THR A 43 -0.59 22.55 -38.39
N GLY A 44 0.58 22.20 -37.80
CA GLY A 44 1.85 22.91 -38.01
C GLY A 44 2.29 22.88 -39.47
N VAL A 45 2.22 21.71 -40.12
CA VAL A 45 2.52 21.57 -41.55
C VAL A 45 1.56 22.41 -42.42
N LEU A 46 0.25 22.36 -42.15
CA LEU A 46 -0.75 23.19 -42.85
C LEU A 46 -0.45 24.68 -42.69
N TYR A 47 -0.01 25.11 -41.50
CA TYR A 47 0.40 26.50 -41.32
C TYR A 47 1.57 26.89 -42.23
N PHE A 48 2.63 26.07 -42.32
CA PHE A 48 3.74 26.35 -43.22
C PHE A 48 3.33 26.28 -44.71
N LEU A 49 2.48 25.34 -45.11
CA LEU A 49 1.96 25.24 -46.45
C LEU A 49 1.13 26.46 -46.86
N SER A 50 0.53 27.17 -45.91
CA SER A 50 -0.22 28.40 -46.19
C SER A 50 0.67 29.52 -46.77
N PHE A 51 1.97 29.55 -46.48
CA PHE A 51 2.94 30.47 -47.09
C PHE A 51 3.31 30.07 -48.53
N ALA A 52 3.15 28.79 -48.88
CA ALA A 52 3.31 28.30 -50.25
C ALA A 52 2.03 28.47 -51.11
N GLY A 53 1.01 29.19 -50.63
CA GLY A 53 -0.23 29.44 -51.30
C GLY A 53 -1.33 28.38 -51.12
N LEU A 54 -1.06 27.29 -50.43
CA LEU A 54 -2.01 26.23 -50.14
C LEU A 54 -2.74 26.54 -48.79
N LYS A 55 -3.76 27.41 -48.84
CA LYS A 55 -4.53 27.81 -47.67
C LYS A 55 -5.72 26.87 -47.46
N ASP A 56 -5.74 26.16 -46.34
CA ASP A 56 -6.88 25.37 -45.86
C ASP A 56 -7.84 26.25 -45.05
N GLU A 57 -7.27 27.15 -44.21
CA GLU A 57 -8.01 28.06 -43.34
C GLU A 57 -7.14 29.33 -43.09
N ASN A 58 -7.62 30.26 -42.26
CA ASN A 58 -6.83 31.42 -41.85
C ASN A 58 -5.54 30.96 -41.13
N SER A 59 -4.38 31.46 -41.62
CA SER A 59 -3.06 31.03 -41.11
C SER A 59 -2.90 31.28 -39.61
N GLY A 60 -3.40 32.39 -39.08
CA GLY A 60 -3.37 32.70 -37.64
C GLY A 60 -4.20 31.73 -36.82
N TYR A 61 -5.38 31.35 -37.31
CA TYR A 61 -6.26 30.35 -36.69
C TYR A 61 -5.62 28.97 -36.68
N THR A 62 -5.03 28.52 -37.81
CA THR A 62 -4.35 27.24 -37.90
C THR A 62 -3.14 27.17 -36.98
N LEU A 63 -2.34 28.27 -36.87
CA LEU A 63 -1.23 28.36 -35.94
C LEU A 63 -1.71 28.25 -34.50
N THR A 64 -2.78 28.99 -34.16
CA THR A 64 -3.30 28.97 -32.77
C THR A 64 -3.76 27.57 -32.36
N ILE A 65 -4.45 26.86 -33.25
CA ILE A 65 -4.84 25.46 -32.99
C ILE A 65 -3.61 24.58 -32.80
N SER A 66 -2.60 24.68 -33.69
CA SER A 66 -1.37 23.92 -33.58
C SER A 66 -0.68 24.14 -32.24
N LEU A 67 -0.53 25.40 -31.81
CA LEU A 67 0.09 25.74 -30.52
C LEU A 67 -0.67 25.18 -29.33
N ILE A 68 -1.99 25.23 -29.34
CA ILE A 68 -2.82 24.66 -28.24
C ILE A 68 -2.71 23.15 -28.20
N LEU A 69 -2.66 22.47 -29.36
CA LEU A 69 -2.45 21.02 -29.43
C LEU A 69 -1.06 20.62 -28.87
N TRP A 70 0.00 21.35 -29.26
CA TRP A 70 1.33 21.14 -28.68
C TRP A 70 1.34 21.36 -27.17
N PHE A 71 0.67 22.41 -26.70
CA PHE A 71 0.53 22.69 -25.27
C PHE A 71 -0.21 21.54 -24.55
N THR A 72 -1.28 21.02 -25.15
CA THR A 72 -2.03 19.88 -24.60
C THR A 72 -1.16 18.63 -24.45
N VAL A 73 -0.34 18.29 -25.45
CA VAL A 73 0.59 17.15 -25.40
C VAL A 73 1.66 17.38 -24.33
N LEU A 74 2.25 18.59 -24.27
CA LEU A 74 3.26 18.93 -23.27
C LEU A 74 2.70 18.83 -21.85
N PHE A 75 1.48 19.32 -21.62
CA PHE A 75 0.85 19.23 -20.31
C PHE A 75 0.49 17.80 -19.90
N ALA A 76 0.03 16.97 -20.82
CA ALA A 76 -0.21 15.56 -20.56
C ALA A 76 1.09 14.84 -20.17
N ASN A 77 2.17 15.07 -20.93
CA ASN A 77 3.51 14.56 -20.62
C ASN A 77 4.01 15.07 -19.26
N PHE A 78 3.76 16.34 -18.93
CA PHE A 78 4.15 16.95 -17.68
C PHE A 78 3.40 16.32 -16.48
N ALA A 79 2.10 16.07 -16.60
CA ALA A 79 1.30 15.40 -15.59
C ALA A 79 1.84 14.01 -15.26
N GLU A 80 2.18 13.24 -16.30
CA GLU A 80 2.80 11.93 -16.15
C GLU A 80 4.21 12.03 -15.53
N ALA A 81 5.02 12.98 -15.97
CA ALA A 81 6.37 13.18 -15.48
C ALA A 81 6.42 13.62 -14.00
N ILE A 82 5.46 14.43 -13.52
CA ILE A 82 5.32 14.76 -12.10
C ILE A 82 5.00 13.50 -11.27
N ALA A 83 4.08 12.66 -11.77
CA ALA A 83 3.73 11.43 -11.07
C ALA A 83 4.95 10.50 -10.95
N GLU A 84 5.69 10.30 -12.05
CA GLU A 84 6.93 9.51 -12.08
C GLU A 84 8.05 10.13 -11.24
N GLY A 85 8.20 11.47 -11.26
CA GLY A 85 9.24 12.18 -10.51
C GLY A 85 9.16 11.98 -9.01
N ARG A 86 7.94 11.87 -8.46
CA ARG A 86 7.74 11.50 -7.05
C ARG A 86 8.24 10.11 -6.73
N GLY A 87 7.98 9.16 -7.63
CA GLY A 87 8.49 7.80 -7.50
C GLY A 87 10.04 7.77 -7.56
N ARG A 88 10.64 8.45 -8.57
CA ARG A 88 12.11 8.52 -8.70
C ARG A 88 12.80 9.11 -7.47
N ALA A 89 12.30 10.21 -6.93
CA ALA A 89 12.87 10.81 -5.72
C ALA A 89 12.89 9.84 -4.52
N GLN A 90 11.89 8.97 -4.42
CA GLN A 90 11.84 7.93 -3.40
C GLN A 90 12.82 6.78 -3.72
N ALA A 91 12.94 6.37 -4.97
CA ALA A 91 13.93 5.38 -5.42
C ALA A 91 15.37 5.85 -5.17
N ASP A 92 15.66 7.13 -5.41
CA ASP A 92 16.98 7.70 -5.16
C ASP A 92 17.32 7.71 -3.65
N SER A 93 16.34 7.94 -2.79
CA SER A 93 16.50 7.80 -1.34
C SER A 93 16.88 6.36 -0.96
N LEU A 94 16.17 5.36 -1.53
CA LEU A 94 16.48 3.94 -1.31
C LEU A 94 17.85 3.55 -1.88
N ARG A 95 18.22 4.06 -3.06
CA ARG A 95 19.57 3.85 -3.64
C ARG A 95 20.68 4.40 -2.76
N SER A 96 20.46 5.53 -2.10
CA SER A 96 21.46 6.12 -1.21
C SER A 96 21.70 5.27 0.05
N ALA A 97 20.72 4.44 0.44
CA ALA A 97 20.85 3.46 1.52
C ALA A 97 21.63 2.21 1.07
N LYS A 98 21.62 1.89 -0.23
CA LYS A 98 22.35 0.76 -0.80
C LYS A 98 23.80 1.18 -1.09
N LYS A 99 24.73 0.72 -0.26
CA LYS A 99 26.17 0.89 -0.48
C LYS A 99 26.81 -0.48 -0.60
N ASP A 100 27.78 -0.59 -1.53
CA ASP A 100 28.61 -1.78 -1.54
C ASP A 100 29.50 -1.77 -0.30
N VAL A 101 29.28 -2.72 0.57
CA VAL A 101 30.02 -2.88 1.84
C VAL A 101 30.96 -4.09 1.76
N LYS A 102 31.99 -4.08 2.57
CA LYS A 102 32.85 -5.25 2.76
C LYS A 102 32.11 -6.27 3.62
N ALA A 103 32.06 -7.50 3.17
CA ALA A 103 31.44 -8.64 3.85
C ALA A 103 32.49 -9.67 4.23
N ARG A 104 32.36 -10.26 5.41
CA ARG A 104 33.16 -11.40 5.84
C ARG A 104 32.47 -12.68 5.43
N LYS A 105 32.88 -13.25 4.30
CA LYS A 105 32.40 -14.54 3.82
C LYS A 105 33.10 -15.65 4.57
N LEU A 106 32.34 -16.42 5.35
CA LEU A 106 32.85 -17.59 6.09
C LEU A 106 33.05 -18.77 5.15
N LYS A 107 34.08 -19.58 5.40
CA LYS A 107 34.25 -20.88 4.74
C LYS A 107 33.37 -21.95 5.35
N THR A 108 33.16 -21.88 6.66
CA THR A 108 32.29 -22.80 7.41
C THR A 108 31.52 -22.00 8.48
N PRO A 109 30.23 -22.31 8.73
CA PRO A 109 29.43 -21.59 9.72
C PRO A 109 29.98 -21.66 11.15
N SER A 110 30.70 -22.73 11.47
CA SER A 110 31.22 -23.01 12.82
C SER A 110 32.52 -22.29 13.18
N ASN A 111 33.17 -21.62 12.20
CA ASN A 111 34.45 -20.93 12.46
C ASN A 111 34.39 -19.48 11.95
N ILE A 112 34.14 -18.54 12.85
CA ILE A 112 34.02 -17.10 12.56
C ILE A 112 35.34 -16.43 12.24
N ASP A 113 36.48 -17.07 12.55
CA ASP A 113 37.84 -16.51 12.32
C ASP A 113 38.38 -16.88 10.92
N ASP A 114 37.83 -17.91 10.24
CA ASP A 114 38.25 -18.31 8.89
C ASP A 114 37.30 -17.71 7.83
N TYR A 115 37.52 -16.43 7.54
CA TYR A 115 36.74 -15.69 6.56
C TYR A 115 37.60 -15.07 5.45
N THR A 116 36.94 -14.73 4.36
CA THR A 116 37.52 -13.93 3.27
C THR A 116 36.72 -12.63 3.14
N GLU A 117 37.42 -11.48 3.13
CA GLU A 117 36.76 -10.21 2.84
C GLU A 117 36.41 -10.12 1.34
N VAL A 118 35.13 -9.90 1.06
CA VAL A 118 34.60 -9.71 -0.30
C VAL A 118 33.71 -8.49 -0.34
N LEU A 119 33.43 -7.96 -1.54
CA LEU A 119 32.40 -6.92 -1.67
C LEU A 119 31.02 -7.55 -1.69
N SER A 120 30.03 -6.86 -1.09
CA SER A 120 28.65 -7.35 -1.01
C SER A 120 28.04 -7.71 -2.37
N ASN A 121 28.37 -6.97 -3.43
CA ASN A 121 27.90 -7.23 -4.79
C ASN A 121 28.50 -8.51 -5.45
N THR A 122 29.47 -9.15 -4.82
CA THR A 122 30.08 -10.42 -5.30
C THR A 122 29.53 -11.64 -4.60
N LEU A 123 28.69 -11.44 -3.56
CA LEU A 123 28.04 -12.53 -2.82
C LEU A 123 27.00 -13.23 -3.69
N LYS A 124 26.87 -14.54 -3.47
CA LYS A 124 25.94 -15.42 -4.16
C LYS A 124 25.00 -16.06 -3.17
N LYS A 125 23.85 -16.49 -3.65
CA LYS A 125 22.89 -17.27 -2.87
C LYS A 125 23.56 -18.53 -2.30
N GLY A 126 23.38 -18.77 -0.99
CA GLY A 126 24.01 -19.86 -0.23
C GLY A 126 25.37 -19.49 0.38
N ASP A 127 25.92 -18.30 0.12
CA ASP A 127 27.11 -17.83 0.81
C ASP A 127 26.81 -17.53 2.28
N ILE A 128 27.74 -17.85 3.16
CA ILE A 128 27.59 -17.59 4.59
C ILE A 128 28.44 -16.38 4.96
N VAL A 129 27.82 -15.40 5.60
CA VAL A 129 28.48 -14.16 6.00
C VAL A 129 28.34 -13.91 7.49
N TYR A 130 29.35 -13.30 8.08
CA TYR A 130 29.38 -12.90 9.48
C TYR A 130 29.31 -11.37 9.57
N ALA A 131 28.38 -10.86 10.37
CA ALA A 131 28.21 -9.44 10.65
C ALA A 131 28.15 -9.22 12.18
N ARG A 132 28.70 -8.09 12.66
CA ARG A 132 28.74 -7.72 14.08
C ARG A 132 28.25 -6.29 14.28
N ALA A 133 28.03 -5.94 15.56
CA ALA A 133 27.57 -4.62 15.95
C ALA A 133 28.36 -3.48 15.27
N GLY A 134 27.68 -2.50 14.75
CA GLY A 134 28.20 -1.36 13.99
C GLY A 134 28.42 -1.61 12.50
N GLU A 135 28.23 -2.83 12.00
CA GLU A 135 28.38 -3.17 10.59
C GLU A 135 27.03 -3.23 9.88
N GLN A 136 27.05 -2.95 8.58
CA GLN A 136 25.87 -3.14 7.73
C GLN A 136 25.76 -4.60 7.29
N ILE A 137 24.52 -5.11 7.25
CA ILE A 137 24.20 -6.40 6.65
C ILE A 137 24.47 -6.32 5.15
N PRO A 138 25.35 -7.17 4.60
CA PRO A 138 25.86 -6.98 3.24
C PRO A 138 24.85 -7.35 2.15
N MET A 139 23.95 -8.31 2.42
CA MET A 139 22.97 -8.82 1.46
C MET A 139 21.77 -9.40 2.21
N ASP A 140 20.63 -9.53 1.52
CA ASP A 140 19.46 -10.21 2.08
C ASP A 140 19.78 -11.66 2.41
N GLY A 141 19.32 -12.10 3.56
CA GLY A 141 19.63 -13.44 4.03
C GLY A 141 18.73 -13.92 5.15
N GLU A 142 19.04 -15.10 5.62
CA GLU A 142 18.40 -15.72 6.77
C GLU A 142 19.44 -15.97 7.87
N VAL A 143 19.12 -15.58 9.09
CA VAL A 143 19.99 -15.80 10.25
C VAL A 143 20.03 -17.29 10.59
N ILE A 144 21.21 -17.90 10.48
CA ILE A 144 21.42 -19.31 10.80
C ILE A 144 21.99 -19.50 12.20
N ASP A 145 22.66 -18.47 12.76
CA ASP A 145 23.16 -18.47 14.12
C ASP A 145 23.30 -17.05 14.67
N GLY A 146 23.13 -16.87 15.98
CA GLY A 146 23.21 -15.59 16.68
C GLY A 146 21.85 -14.93 16.90
N ALA A 147 21.88 -13.83 17.67
CA ALA A 147 20.76 -12.95 17.91
C ALA A 147 21.26 -11.52 18.09
N ALA A 148 20.68 -10.55 17.41
CA ALA A 148 21.14 -9.16 17.42
C ALA A 148 20.00 -8.17 17.21
N SER A 149 20.19 -6.94 17.70
CA SER A 149 19.33 -5.80 17.36
C SER A 149 19.80 -5.18 16.06
N VAL A 150 18.86 -5.01 15.11
CA VAL A 150 19.10 -4.46 13.77
C VAL A 150 18.34 -3.15 13.61
N ASP A 151 19.02 -2.11 13.21
CA ASP A 151 18.41 -0.84 12.80
C ASP A 151 18.01 -0.93 11.32
N GLU A 152 16.70 -0.98 11.10
CA GLU A 152 16.09 -1.02 9.76
C GLU A 152 15.53 0.34 9.33
N SER A 153 15.82 1.41 10.06
CA SER A 153 15.25 2.76 9.84
C SER A 153 15.51 3.31 8.44
N ALA A 154 16.62 2.93 7.81
CA ALA A 154 16.95 3.33 6.44
C ALA A 154 15.95 2.76 5.39
N ILE A 155 15.26 1.67 5.71
CA ILE A 155 14.30 0.98 4.84
C ILE A 155 12.86 1.23 5.31
N THR A 156 12.59 1.07 6.61
CA THR A 156 11.26 1.16 7.19
C THR A 156 10.87 2.57 7.62
N GLY A 157 11.86 3.42 7.89
CA GLY A 157 11.64 4.73 8.54
C GLY A 157 11.42 4.66 10.05
N GLU A 158 11.32 3.46 10.63
CA GLU A 158 11.12 3.25 12.07
C GLU A 158 12.45 3.35 12.83
N SER A 159 12.47 4.17 13.88
CA SER A 159 13.71 4.43 14.64
C SER A 159 14.03 3.36 15.70
N ALA A 160 13.10 2.45 15.99
CA ALA A 160 13.30 1.40 16.98
C ALA A 160 13.98 0.19 16.34
N PRO A 161 15.13 -0.28 16.88
CA PRO A 161 15.78 -1.48 16.39
C PRO A 161 14.92 -2.73 16.58
N VAL A 162 15.00 -3.66 15.63
CA VAL A 162 14.26 -4.92 15.62
C VAL A 162 15.22 -6.05 16.00
N ILE A 163 14.76 -7.00 16.83
CA ILE A 163 15.55 -8.19 17.17
C ILE A 163 15.45 -9.19 16.02
N ARG A 164 16.62 -9.65 15.53
CA ARG A 164 16.76 -10.73 14.56
C ARG A 164 17.54 -11.88 15.21
N GLU A 165 17.05 -13.11 14.99
CA GLU A 165 17.58 -14.31 15.65
C GLU A 165 17.47 -15.55 14.76
N SER A 166 18.30 -16.55 15.01
CA SER A 166 18.25 -17.81 14.29
C SER A 166 17.02 -18.62 14.67
N GLY A 167 16.34 -19.16 13.65
CA GLY A 167 15.14 -19.98 13.83
C GLY A 167 13.87 -19.18 14.13
N GLY A 168 12.73 -19.63 13.60
CA GLY A 168 11.44 -18.98 13.78
C GLY A 168 11.19 -17.83 12.81
N ASP A 169 10.23 -16.98 13.18
CA ASP A 169 9.67 -15.96 12.27
C ASP A 169 10.51 -14.68 12.16
N ARG A 170 11.61 -14.56 12.93
CA ARG A 170 12.48 -13.37 12.96
C ARG A 170 13.85 -13.59 12.34
N SER A 171 14.02 -14.63 11.55
CA SER A 171 15.30 -15.01 10.96
C SER A 171 15.68 -14.21 9.70
N ALA A 172 14.73 -13.61 9.00
CA ALA A 172 15.02 -12.87 7.77
C ALA A 172 15.67 -11.50 8.05
N VAL A 173 16.76 -11.20 7.34
CA VAL A 173 17.47 -9.91 7.40
C VAL A 173 17.58 -9.28 6.02
N THR A 174 17.61 -7.95 5.97
CA THR A 174 17.66 -7.18 4.72
C THR A 174 19.01 -6.48 4.58
N GLY A 175 19.61 -6.62 3.41
CA GLY A 175 20.87 -5.94 3.07
C GLY A 175 20.77 -4.42 3.14
N GLY A 176 21.78 -3.76 3.69
CA GLY A 176 21.81 -2.31 3.88
C GLY A 176 21.31 -1.83 5.25
N THR A 177 20.73 -2.71 6.07
CA THR A 177 20.41 -2.44 7.48
C THR A 177 21.64 -2.57 8.37
N THR A 178 21.62 -1.99 9.57
CA THR A 178 22.81 -1.92 10.44
C THR A 178 22.61 -2.70 11.73
N LEU A 179 23.56 -3.59 12.09
CA LEU A 179 23.57 -4.22 13.40
C LEU A 179 23.90 -3.20 14.48
N VAL A 180 23.04 -3.12 15.51
CA VAL A 180 23.23 -2.23 16.67
C VAL A 180 23.92 -2.93 17.79
N SER A 181 23.63 -4.21 18.02
CA SER A 181 24.23 -5.03 19.07
C SER A 181 24.62 -6.40 18.55
N ASP A 182 25.51 -7.09 19.28
CA ASP A 182 25.86 -8.50 19.10
C ASP A 182 26.37 -8.88 17.69
N TRP A 183 26.05 -10.07 17.21
CA TRP A 183 26.51 -10.61 15.95
C TRP A 183 25.48 -11.57 15.34
N LEU A 184 25.57 -11.73 14.03
CA LEU A 184 24.75 -12.67 13.25
C LEU A 184 25.63 -13.43 12.26
N ILE A 185 25.33 -14.73 12.08
CA ILE A 185 25.75 -15.52 10.93
C ILE A 185 24.55 -15.65 10.01
N ILE A 186 24.72 -15.24 8.76
CA ILE A 186 23.64 -15.06 7.80
C ILE A 186 23.95 -15.91 6.57
N GLU A 187 23.00 -16.72 6.14
CA GLU A 187 23.01 -17.36 4.83
C GLU A 187 22.37 -16.42 3.80
N VAL A 188 23.10 -16.07 2.75
CA VAL A 188 22.62 -15.17 1.70
C VAL A 188 21.53 -15.84 0.87
N THR A 189 20.37 -15.21 0.74
CA THR A 189 19.21 -15.74 0.03
C THR A 189 18.94 -15.07 -1.32
N ALA A 190 19.57 -13.93 -1.62
CA ALA A 190 19.38 -13.18 -2.85
C ALA A 190 20.70 -12.98 -3.61
N GLU A 191 20.64 -12.86 -4.94
CA GLU A 191 21.78 -12.46 -5.77
C GLU A 191 21.86 -10.94 -5.95
N ALA A 192 23.03 -10.46 -6.40
CA ALA A 192 23.21 -9.04 -6.70
C ALA A 192 22.24 -8.58 -7.80
N GLY A 193 21.44 -7.56 -7.53
CA GLY A 193 20.37 -7.07 -8.40
C GLY A 193 18.99 -7.67 -8.12
N GLU A 194 18.89 -8.68 -7.27
CA GLU A 194 17.63 -9.33 -6.87
C GLU A 194 17.26 -9.09 -5.41
N SER A 195 18.04 -8.27 -4.69
CA SER A 195 17.76 -7.95 -3.30
C SER A 195 16.39 -7.28 -3.13
N PHE A 196 15.86 -7.33 -1.91
CA PHE A 196 14.61 -6.66 -1.56
C PHE A 196 14.64 -5.16 -1.88
N LEU A 197 15.78 -4.51 -1.61
CA LEU A 197 16.01 -3.12 -2.00
C LEU A 197 16.01 -2.91 -3.52
N ASP A 198 16.61 -3.83 -4.30
CA ASP A 198 16.60 -3.75 -5.77
C ASP A 198 15.19 -3.90 -6.32
N LYS A 199 14.41 -4.84 -5.78
CA LYS A 199 13.00 -5.00 -6.10
C LYS A 199 12.20 -3.74 -5.75
N MET A 200 12.41 -3.15 -4.56
CA MET A 200 11.79 -1.89 -4.16
C MET A 200 12.11 -0.76 -5.14
N ILE A 201 13.38 -0.55 -5.45
CA ILE A 201 13.83 0.50 -6.36
C ILE A 201 13.18 0.33 -7.74
N SER A 202 13.21 -0.89 -8.29
CA SER A 202 12.64 -1.17 -9.62
C SER A 202 11.12 -0.94 -9.69
N MET A 203 10.40 -1.24 -8.61
CA MET A 203 8.95 -1.01 -8.52
C MET A 203 8.61 0.47 -8.37
N VAL A 204 9.36 1.19 -7.54
CA VAL A 204 9.17 2.63 -7.33
C VAL A 204 9.49 3.42 -8.60
N GLU A 205 10.49 2.99 -9.38
CA GLU A 205 10.82 3.60 -10.67
C GLU A 205 9.80 3.31 -11.78
N GLY A 206 8.87 2.39 -11.54
CA GLY A 206 7.83 2.05 -12.52
C GLY A 206 8.34 1.27 -13.74
N ALA A 207 9.61 0.89 -13.76
CA ALA A 207 10.23 0.19 -14.90
C ALA A 207 9.62 -1.20 -15.17
N ALA A 208 9.01 -1.83 -14.16
CA ALA A 208 8.39 -3.15 -14.25
C ALA A 208 6.86 -3.15 -14.10
N ARG A 209 6.20 -1.97 -14.12
CA ARG A 209 4.76 -1.88 -13.88
C ARG A 209 3.96 -2.54 -14.99
N LYS A 210 3.42 -3.72 -14.74
CA LYS A 210 2.38 -4.32 -15.58
C LYS A 210 1.07 -3.55 -15.39
N LYS A 211 0.39 -3.21 -16.50
CA LYS A 211 -0.93 -2.58 -16.46
C LYS A 211 -1.93 -3.51 -15.77
N THR A 212 -2.82 -2.92 -15.01
CA THR A 212 -3.87 -3.66 -14.32
C THR A 212 -4.97 -4.08 -15.31
N PRO A 213 -5.81 -5.10 -15.00
CA PRO A 213 -6.92 -5.50 -15.86
C PRO A 213 -7.87 -4.34 -16.18
N ASN A 214 -8.19 -3.50 -15.21
CA ASN A 214 -9.05 -2.33 -15.40
C ASN A 214 -8.38 -1.26 -16.26
N GLU A 215 -7.06 -1.05 -16.13
CA GLU A 215 -6.31 -0.15 -17.02
C GLU A 215 -6.31 -0.66 -18.45
N VAL A 216 -6.18 -1.98 -18.66
CA VAL A 216 -6.25 -2.58 -19.98
C VAL A 216 -7.64 -2.43 -20.58
N ALA A 217 -8.70 -2.70 -19.82
CA ALA A 217 -10.08 -2.54 -20.26
C ALA A 217 -10.40 -1.08 -20.67
N LEU A 218 -10.01 -0.11 -19.82
CA LEU A 218 -10.15 1.31 -20.16
C LEU A 218 -9.32 1.69 -21.38
N GLN A 219 -8.11 1.17 -21.52
CA GLN A 219 -7.29 1.45 -22.70
C GLN A 219 -7.93 0.90 -23.97
N ILE A 220 -8.51 -0.30 -23.95
CA ILE A 220 -9.25 -0.87 -25.08
C ILE A 220 -10.44 0.05 -25.45
N LEU A 221 -11.21 0.49 -24.46
CA LEU A 221 -12.31 1.43 -24.68
C LEU A 221 -11.83 2.73 -25.33
N LEU A 222 -10.76 3.33 -24.81
CA LEU A 222 -10.18 4.57 -25.34
C LEU A 222 -9.68 4.41 -26.79
N ILE A 223 -9.02 3.30 -27.11
CA ILE A 223 -8.56 2.99 -28.47
C ILE A 223 -9.75 2.84 -29.39
N THR A 224 -10.77 2.08 -28.99
CA THR A 224 -11.97 1.85 -29.79
C THR A 224 -12.69 3.16 -30.12
N LEU A 225 -12.93 4.00 -29.09
CA LEU A 225 -13.53 5.32 -29.29
C LEU A 225 -12.68 6.21 -30.22
N THR A 226 -11.35 6.19 -30.02
CA THR A 226 -10.43 6.98 -30.86
C THR A 226 -10.50 6.56 -32.34
N ILE A 227 -10.55 5.25 -32.61
CA ILE A 227 -10.69 4.72 -33.98
C ILE A 227 -12.04 5.13 -34.57
N ILE A 228 -13.14 5.00 -33.81
CA ILE A 228 -14.48 5.42 -34.28
C ILE A 228 -14.45 6.90 -34.62
N PHE A 229 -13.95 7.76 -33.75
CA PHE A 229 -13.89 9.21 -34.02
C PHE A 229 -12.96 9.56 -35.18
N LEU A 230 -11.85 8.84 -35.35
CA LEU A 230 -10.95 9.02 -36.49
C LEU A 230 -11.69 8.74 -37.83
N VAL A 231 -12.42 7.62 -37.91
CA VAL A 231 -13.17 7.23 -39.09
C VAL A 231 -14.29 8.24 -39.38
N VAL A 232 -15.06 8.61 -38.35
CA VAL A 232 -16.16 9.58 -38.47
C VAL A 232 -15.63 10.94 -38.91
N THR A 233 -14.61 11.48 -38.30
CA THR A 233 -14.07 12.81 -38.65
C THR A 233 -13.39 12.82 -40.02
N ALA A 234 -12.71 11.74 -40.41
CA ALA A 234 -12.12 11.60 -41.73
C ALA A 234 -13.20 11.63 -42.82
N ALA A 235 -14.39 11.06 -42.58
CA ALA A 235 -15.51 11.07 -43.49
C ALA A 235 -16.24 12.43 -43.57
N LEU A 236 -16.10 13.30 -42.56
CA LEU A 236 -16.86 14.56 -42.51
C LEU A 236 -16.53 15.51 -43.65
N ARG A 237 -15.26 15.62 -44.08
CA ARG A 237 -14.89 16.54 -45.15
C ARG A 237 -15.57 16.21 -46.49
N PRO A 238 -15.52 14.98 -47.04
CA PRO A 238 -16.24 14.64 -48.25
C PRO A 238 -17.77 14.76 -48.08
N PHE A 239 -18.34 14.35 -46.94
CA PHE A 239 -19.77 14.49 -46.71
C PHE A 239 -20.22 15.95 -46.61
N THR A 240 -19.49 16.82 -45.92
CA THR A 240 -19.82 18.25 -45.83
C THR A 240 -19.61 18.95 -47.16
N GLY A 241 -18.62 18.54 -47.99
CA GLY A 241 -18.43 19.02 -49.35
C GLY A 241 -19.61 18.68 -50.23
N PHE A 242 -20.08 17.43 -50.22
CA PHE A 242 -21.28 17.03 -50.96
C PHE A 242 -22.52 17.77 -50.43
N ALA A 243 -22.73 17.84 -49.11
CA ALA A 243 -23.89 18.51 -48.53
C ALA A 243 -23.94 20.01 -48.85
N SER A 244 -22.81 20.72 -48.85
CA SER A 244 -22.73 22.14 -49.20
C SER A 244 -23.07 22.39 -50.69
N LEU A 245 -22.63 21.49 -51.56
CA LEU A 245 -23.00 21.53 -53.01
C LEU A 245 -24.49 21.34 -53.21
N GLN A 246 -25.11 20.41 -52.48
CA GLN A 246 -26.56 20.14 -52.58
C GLN A 246 -27.41 21.24 -51.95
N ALA A 247 -26.95 21.80 -50.80
CA ALA A 247 -27.67 22.89 -50.13
C ALA A 247 -27.47 24.24 -50.81
N GLY A 248 -26.50 24.39 -51.71
CA GLY A 248 -26.13 25.67 -52.31
C GLY A 248 -25.64 26.73 -51.32
N SER A 249 -25.29 26.30 -50.13
CA SER A 249 -24.87 27.19 -49.04
C SER A 249 -23.80 26.51 -48.15
N GLY A 250 -23.00 27.31 -47.44
CA GLY A 250 -21.90 26.84 -46.63
C GLY A 250 -20.67 26.38 -47.43
N SER A 251 -19.72 25.76 -46.77
CA SER A 251 -18.51 25.19 -47.38
C SER A 251 -18.13 23.88 -46.72
N ALA A 252 -17.34 23.07 -47.41
CA ALA A 252 -16.75 21.88 -46.80
C ALA A 252 -15.92 22.25 -45.55
N ILE A 253 -15.99 21.42 -44.50
CA ILE A 253 -15.20 21.62 -43.31
C ILE A 253 -13.70 21.61 -43.65
N SER A 254 -12.93 22.56 -43.11
CA SER A 254 -11.47 22.62 -43.31
C SER A 254 -10.77 21.45 -42.65
N ILE A 255 -9.58 21.06 -43.14
CA ILE A 255 -8.76 20.00 -42.53
C ILE A 255 -8.36 20.42 -41.11
N THR A 256 -8.04 21.68 -40.91
CA THR A 256 -7.76 22.24 -39.57
C THR A 256 -8.90 21.99 -38.60
N ASN A 257 -10.15 22.25 -39.00
CA ASN A 257 -11.34 22.01 -38.19
C ASN A 257 -11.64 20.51 -37.99
N VAL A 258 -11.37 19.66 -38.99
CA VAL A 258 -11.48 18.20 -38.85
C VAL A 258 -10.52 17.68 -37.76
N ILE A 259 -9.26 18.12 -37.78
CA ILE A 259 -8.26 17.75 -36.76
C ILE A 259 -8.67 18.27 -35.37
N ALA A 260 -9.09 19.51 -35.31
CA ALA A 260 -9.56 20.15 -34.08
C ALA A 260 -10.76 19.41 -33.49
N LEU A 261 -11.74 19.05 -34.33
CA LEU A 261 -12.92 18.28 -33.93
C LEU A 261 -12.53 16.87 -33.44
N LEU A 262 -11.64 16.17 -34.15
CA LEU A 262 -11.15 14.87 -33.76
C LEU A 262 -10.53 14.91 -32.32
N VAL A 263 -9.72 15.91 -32.02
CA VAL A 263 -9.11 16.08 -30.68
C VAL A 263 -10.17 16.42 -29.63
N CYS A 264 -11.18 17.22 -29.98
CA CYS A 264 -12.30 17.53 -29.08
C CYS A 264 -13.20 16.33 -28.81
N LEU A 265 -13.41 15.45 -29.79
CA LEU A 265 -14.20 14.23 -29.64
C LEU A 265 -13.45 13.11 -28.95
N ALA A 266 -12.15 12.99 -29.19
CA ALA A 266 -11.32 11.96 -28.54
C ALA A 266 -11.32 12.14 -27.02
N PRO A 267 -11.35 11.03 -26.24
CA PRO A 267 -11.37 11.07 -24.77
C PRO A 267 -9.98 11.43 -24.20
N THR A 268 -9.50 12.62 -24.53
CA THR A 268 -8.15 13.10 -24.21
C THR A 268 -7.92 13.30 -22.72
N THR A 269 -8.95 13.68 -21.99
CA THR A 269 -8.87 13.98 -20.55
C THR A 269 -8.47 12.74 -19.75
N ILE A 270 -9.19 11.63 -19.91
CA ILE A 270 -8.84 10.38 -19.20
C ILE A 270 -7.59 9.73 -19.80
N GLY A 271 -7.39 9.84 -21.12
CA GLY A 271 -6.19 9.35 -21.80
C GLY A 271 -4.91 9.97 -21.27
N ALA A 272 -4.93 11.26 -20.94
CA ALA A 272 -3.79 11.98 -20.33
C ALA A 272 -3.54 11.61 -18.85
N LEU A 273 -4.60 11.29 -18.09
CA LEU A 273 -4.52 11.14 -16.62
C LEU A 273 -4.46 9.69 -16.14
N LEU A 274 -4.82 8.70 -16.97
CA LEU A 274 -4.94 7.30 -16.57
C LEU A 274 -3.65 6.75 -15.95
N SER A 275 -2.51 6.95 -16.60
CA SER A 275 -1.19 6.52 -16.08
C SER A 275 -0.85 7.23 -14.77
N SER A 276 -1.11 8.54 -14.70
CA SER A 276 -0.83 9.36 -13.51
C SER A 276 -1.61 8.91 -12.28
N ILE A 277 -2.87 8.50 -12.44
CA ILE A 277 -3.72 7.98 -11.35
C ILE A 277 -3.09 6.72 -10.74
N GLY A 278 -2.69 5.77 -11.58
CA GLY A 278 -2.10 4.52 -11.12
C GLY A 278 -0.75 4.72 -10.42
N ILE A 279 0.13 5.58 -10.96
CA ILE A 279 1.42 5.91 -10.35
C ILE A 279 1.21 6.61 -9.00
N ALA A 280 0.25 7.53 -8.92
CA ALA A 280 -0.11 8.21 -7.67
C ALA A 280 -0.66 7.24 -6.61
N GLY A 281 -1.39 6.20 -7.01
CA GLY A 281 -1.87 5.14 -6.12
C GLY A 281 -0.71 4.37 -5.47
N MET A 282 0.26 3.93 -6.28
CA MET A 282 1.47 3.27 -5.77
C MET A 282 2.29 4.19 -4.85
N SER A 283 2.47 5.45 -5.23
CA SER A 283 3.18 6.42 -4.39
C SER A 283 2.53 6.61 -3.02
N ARG A 284 1.20 6.55 -2.93
CA ARG A 284 0.49 6.65 -1.64
C ARG A 284 0.69 5.41 -0.75
N LEU A 285 0.72 4.21 -1.33
CA LEU A 285 1.05 3.00 -0.57
C LEU A 285 2.48 3.05 -0.04
N ASN A 286 3.43 3.46 -0.88
CA ASN A 286 4.81 3.63 -0.45
C ASN A 286 4.96 4.67 0.68
N GLN A 287 4.20 5.78 0.62
CA GLN A 287 4.16 6.78 1.71
C GLN A 287 3.52 6.23 3.00
N ALA A 288 2.71 5.19 2.89
CA ALA A 288 2.16 4.44 4.02
C ALA A 288 3.07 3.27 4.45
N ASN A 289 4.33 3.23 3.98
CA ASN A 289 5.29 2.17 4.24
C ASN A 289 4.82 0.77 3.82
N VAL A 290 4.08 0.71 2.70
CA VAL A 290 3.63 -0.54 2.10
C VAL A 290 4.18 -0.65 0.70
N LEU A 291 4.90 -1.72 0.43
CA LEU A 291 5.43 -2.05 -0.88
C LEU A 291 4.46 -2.98 -1.61
N ALA A 292 3.87 -2.50 -2.70
CA ALA A 292 3.06 -3.34 -3.57
C ALA A 292 3.90 -3.93 -4.69
N MET A 293 3.92 -5.25 -4.82
CA MET A 293 4.69 -5.97 -5.83
C MET A 293 4.07 -5.86 -7.24
N SER A 294 2.82 -5.39 -7.35
CA SER A 294 2.17 -5.13 -8.62
C SER A 294 1.03 -4.12 -8.50
N GLY A 295 0.73 -3.39 -9.59
CA GLY A 295 -0.45 -2.53 -9.66
C GLY A 295 -1.77 -3.30 -9.51
N ARG A 296 -1.79 -4.59 -9.90
CA ARG A 296 -2.94 -5.48 -9.74
C ARG A 296 -3.29 -5.71 -8.27
N ALA A 297 -2.27 -5.89 -7.41
CA ALA A 297 -2.50 -6.06 -5.97
C ALA A 297 -3.18 -4.83 -5.35
N ILE A 298 -2.83 -3.62 -5.83
CA ILE A 298 -3.46 -2.37 -5.35
C ILE A 298 -4.93 -2.29 -5.76
N GLU A 299 -5.26 -2.69 -6.99
CA GLU A 299 -6.66 -2.74 -7.43
C GLU A 299 -7.45 -3.77 -6.64
N ALA A 300 -6.91 -4.99 -6.51
CA ALA A 300 -7.52 -6.03 -5.70
C ALA A 300 -7.79 -5.57 -4.27
N ALA A 301 -6.85 -4.82 -3.66
CA ALA A 301 -7.03 -4.27 -2.32
C ALA A 301 -8.25 -3.33 -2.21
N GLY A 302 -8.61 -2.63 -3.30
CA GLY A 302 -9.81 -1.80 -3.35
C GLY A 302 -11.11 -2.58 -3.44
N ASP A 303 -11.06 -3.78 -3.99
CA ASP A 303 -12.22 -4.65 -4.21
C ASP A 303 -12.37 -5.75 -3.14
N VAL A 304 -11.41 -5.84 -2.18
CA VAL A 304 -11.48 -6.79 -1.07
C VAL A 304 -12.75 -6.61 -0.25
N ASP A 305 -13.40 -7.73 0.05
CA ASP A 305 -14.60 -7.81 0.89
C ASP A 305 -14.46 -8.78 2.07
N VAL A 306 -13.37 -9.58 2.12
CA VAL A 306 -13.05 -10.46 3.25
C VAL A 306 -11.60 -10.26 3.69
N LEU A 307 -11.39 -10.00 4.98
CA LEU A 307 -10.08 -9.85 5.62
C LEU A 307 -9.82 -11.01 6.57
N LEU A 308 -8.75 -11.75 6.33
CA LEU A 308 -8.23 -12.77 7.21
C LEU A 308 -7.06 -12.21 8.01
N LEU A 309 -7.19 -12.14 9.31
CA LEU A 309 -6.26 -11.51 10.22
C LEU A 309 -5.73 -12.53 11.21
N ASP A 310 -4.41 -12.70 11.29
CA ASP A 310 -3.84 -13.49 12.35
C ASP A 310 -4.12 -12.86 13.72
N LYS A 311 -4.27 -13.66 14.76
CA LYS A 311 -4.49 -13.17 16.13
C LYS A 311 -3.23 -12.49 16.67
N THR A 312 -2.12 -13.24 16.66
CA THR A 312 -0.89 -12.91 17.37
C THR A 312 -0.12 -11.78 16.67
N GLY A 313 0.20 -10.73 17.40
CA GLY A 313 0.86 -9.56 16.83
C GLY A 313 -0.03 -8.69 15.93
N THR A 314 -1.18 -9.19 15.43
CA THR A 314 -2.14 -8.47 14.58
C THR A 314 -3.27 -7.85 15.40
N ILE A 315 -4.11 -8.65 15.98
CA ILE A 315 -5.25 -8.22 16.82
C ILE A 315 -4.78 -7.99 18.24
N THR A 316 -3.89 -8.84 18.75
CA THR A 316 -3.26 -8.73 20.07
C THR A 316 -1.85 -8.17 19.98
N LEU A 317 -1.28 -7.79 21.12
CA LEU A 317 0.10 -7.26 21.20
C LEU A 317 1.18 -8.32 20.86
N GLY A 318 0.79 -9.59 20.77
CA GLY A 318 1.69 -10.71 20.48
C GLY A 318 2.51 -11.18 21.69
N ASN A 319 2.50 -10.42 22.77
CA ASN A 319 3.15 -10.76 24.03
C ASN A 319 2.06 -10.98 25.08
N ARG A 320 2.12 -12.14 25.76
CA ARG A 320 1.24 -12.38 26.89
C ARG A 320 1.61 -11.47 28.03
N GLN A 321 0.62 -10.85 28.65
CA GLN A 321 0.83 -9.95 29.79
C GLN A 321 0.12 -10.48 31.05
N ALA A 322 0.75 -10.32 32.20
CA ALA A 322 0.14 -10.62 33.47
C ALA A 322 -1.08 -9.73 33.70
N SER A 323 -2.22 -10.32 33.97
CA SER A 323 -3.49 -9.63 34.21
C SER A 323 -4.00 -9.78 35.63
N GLU A 324 -3.79 -10.95 36.24
CA GLU A 324 -4.27 -11.26 37.57
C GLU A 324 -3.30 -12.16 38.35
N PHE A 325 -3.28 -11.99 39.69
CA PHE A 325 -2.66 -12.91 40.60
C PHE A 325 -3.77 -13.70 41.32
N LEU A 326 -3.76 -15.03 41.19
CA LEU A 326 -4.76 -15.94 41.73
C LEU A 326 -4.14 -16.79 42.82
N PRO A 327 -4.21 -16.38 44.13
CA PRO A 327 -3.62 -17.11 45.20
C PRO A 327 -4.37 -18.39 45.56
N VAL A 328 -3.70 -19.39 46.11
CA VAL A 328 -4.33 -20.56 46.72
C VAL A 328 -4.73 -20.25 48.19
N ALA A 329 -5.59 -21.08 48.77
CA ALA A 329 -6.04 -20.90 50.14
C ALA A 329 -4.87 -20.76 51.12
N GLY A 330 -4.92 -19.75 51.98
CA GLY A 330 -3.88 -19.45 52.96
C GLY A 330 -2.76 -18.56 52.47
N VAL A 331 -2.79 -18.12 51.23
CA VAL A 331 -1.85 -17.15 50.64
C VAL A 331 -2.61 -15.88 50.23
N THR A 332 -2.09 -14.73 50.52
CA THR A 332 -2.65 -13.45 50.10
C THR A 332 -2.22 -13.12 48.65
N GLU A 333 -3.02 -12.36 47.94
CA GLU A 333 -2.70 -11.91 46.56
C GLU A 333 -1.38 -11.11 46.56
N GLN A 334 -1.11 -10.33 47.60
CA GLN A 334 0.12 -9.56 47.77
C GLN A 334 1.37 -10.44 47.96
N GLU A 335 1.25 -11.54 48.73
CA GLU A 335 2.36 -12.51 48.93
C GLU A 335 2.67 -13.24 47.61
N LEU A 336 1.65 -13.62 46.86
CA LEU A 336 1.83 -14.20 45.53
C LEU A 336 2.49 -13.19 44.55
N ALA A 337 2.01 -11.94 44.54
CA ALA A 337 2.58 -10.89 43.71
C ALA A 337 4.06 -10.59 44.06
N ASP A 338 4.42 -10.59 45.33
CA ASP A 338 5.81 -10.42 45.80
C ASP A 338 6.71 -11.58 45.34
N ALA A 339 6.27 -12.82 45.49
CA ALA A 339 7.00 -13.99 45.04
C ALA A 339 7.11 -14.03 43.49
N ALA A 340 6.03 -13.70 42.77
CA ALA A 340 6.02 -13.64 41.34
C ALA A 340 6.96 -12.54 40.81
N GLN A 341 6.95 -11.36 41.43
CA GLN A 341 7.85 -10.27 41.07
C GLN A 341 9.32 -10.67 41.28
N LEU A 342 9.67 -11.20 42.49
CA LEU A 342 11.04 -11.61 42.79
C LEU A 342 11.59 -12.64 41.80
N SER A 343 10.79 -13.67 41.46
CA SER A 343 11.16 -14.67 40.45
C SER A 343 11.23 -14.15 39.03
N SER A 344 10.75 -12.92 38.77
CA SER A 344 10.73 -12.29 37.46
C SER A 344 11.74 -11.14 37.30
N LEU A 345 12.48 -10.74 38.34
CA LEU A 345 13.38 -9.59 38.27
C LEU A 345 14.54 -9.74 37.27
N ALA A 346 15.05 -10.95 37.08
CA ALA A 346 16.07 -11.24 36.08
C ALA A 346 15.51 -11.75 34.75
N ASP A 347 14.18 -11.97 34.67
CA ASP A 347 13.51 -12.45 33.47
C ASP A 347 13.29 -11.32 32.49
N GLN A 348 14.11 -11.27 31.46
CA GLN A 348 14.02 -10.24 30.39
C GLN A 348 12.92 -10.48 29.38
N THR A 349 12.17 -11.57 29.47
CA THR A 349 11.02 -11.83 28.62
C THR A 349 9.92 -10.78 28.81
N ALA A 350 9.06 -10.61 27.79
CA ALA A 350 7.91 -9.71 27.90
C ALA A 350 6.96 -10.13 29.02
N GLU A 351 6.78 -11.43 29.22
CA GLU A 351 5.98 -12.03 30.29
C GLU A 351 6.57 -11.70 31.67
N GLY A 352 7.87 -11.90 31.86
CA GLY A 352 8.54 -11.59 33.12
C GLY A 352 8.43 -10.10 33.48
N ARG A 353 8.68 -9.23 32.52
CA ARG A 353 8.50 -7.77 32.69
C ARG A 353 7.08 -7.39 33.05
N SER A 354 6.08 -8.01 32.40
CA SER A 354 4.66 -7.72 32.67
C SER A 354 4.24 -8.10 34.09
N ILE A 355 4.79 -9.19 34.65
CA ILE A 355 4.56 -9.59 36.05
C ILE A 355 5.10 -8.52 37.02
N VAL A 356 6.31 -8.02 36.76
CA VAL A 356 6.92 -6.94 37.56
C VAL A 356 6.09 -5.66 37.50
N VAL A 357 5.61 -5.30 36.33
CA VAL A 357 4.74 -4.12 36.10
C VAL A 357 3.44 -4.29 36.88
N LEU A 358 2.73 -5.41 36.72
CA LEU A 358 1.46 -5.67 37.39
C LEU A 358 1.58 -5.63 38.90
N ALA A 359 2.67 -6.25 39.47
CA ALA A 359 2.93 -6.23 40.90
C ALA A 359 3.17 -4.79 41.40
N LYS A 360 3.87 -3.96 40.61
CA LYS A 360 4.09 -2.55 40.94
C LYS A 360 2.79 -1.74 40.89
N GLU A 361 1.97 -1.92 39.88
CA GLU A 361 0.72 -1.16 39.69
C GLU A 361 -0.34 -1.51 40.73
N ARG A 362 -0.53 -2.81 41.03
CA ARG A 362 -1.58 -3.26 41.98
C ARG A 362 -1.19 -3.08 43.43
N PHE A 363 0.07 -3.36 43.77
CA PHE A 363 0.53 -3.44 45.20
C PHE A 363 1.61 -2.45 45.53
N GLY A 364 2.05 -1.58 44.59
CA GLY A 364 3.13 -0.63 44.85
C GLY A 364 4.50 -1.29 45.10
N ILE A 365 4.66 -2.57 44.76
CA ILE A 365 5.91 -3.32 44.98
C ILE A 365 6.95 -2.76 43.99
N ARG A 366 7.95 -2.05 44.54
CA ARG A 366 9.05 -1.46 43.76
C ARG A 366 10.15 -2.47 43.49
N GLY A 367 10.89 -2.27 42.39
CA GLY A 367 12.07 -3.07 42.09
C GLY A 367 13.09 -3.00 43.25
N ARG A 368 13.69 -4.13 43.58
CA ARG A 368 14.74 -4.26 44.60
C ARG A 368 16.09 -4.27 43.90
N GLU A 369 17.12 -3.64 44.54
CA GLU A 369 18.47 -3.74 43.99
C GLU A 369 19.02 -5.16 44.19
N LEU A 370 19.22 -5.86 43.08
CA LEU A 370 19.62 -7.26 43.02
C LEU A 370 21.00 -7.50 43.64
N SER A 371 21.90 -6.52 43.53
CA SER A 371 23.28 -6.57 44.09
C SER A 371 23.33 -6.65 45.60
N THR A 372 22.31 -6.14 46.30
CA THR A 372 22.24 -6.11 47.76
C THR A 372 21.61 -7.36 48.35
N LEU A 373 20.99 -8.23 47.52
CA LEU A 373 20.21 -9.36 48.01
C LEU A 373 21.01 -10.66 48.22
N GLY A 374 22.23 -10.78 47.69
CA GLY A 374 22.97 -12.05 47.68
C GLY A 374 22.18 -13.17 46.99
N ALA A 375 21.42 -12.82 45.96
CA ALA A 375 20.50 -13.71 45.29
C ALA A 375 21.16 -14.42 44.10
N SER A 376 20.80 -15.68 43.87
CA SER A 376 21.17 -16.46 42.70
C SER A 376 19.93 -16.62 41.81
N PHE A 377 20.04 -16.29 40.52
CA PHE A 377 18.93 -16.42 39.58
C PHE A 377 18.97 -17.75 38.83
N VAL A 378 17.79 -18.31 38.61
CA VAL A 378 17.58 -19.48 37.77
C VAL A 378 16.93 -19.01 36.49
N GLU A 379 17.71 -19.03 35.40
CA GLU A 379 17.21 -18.61 34.11
C GLU A 379 16.24 -19.63 33.50
N PHE A 380 15.28 -19.15 32.69
CA PHE A 380 14.37 -20.01 31.99
C PHE A 380 15.10 -20.77 30.89
N THR A 381 14.90 -22.08 30.82
CA THR A 381 15.35 -22.90 29.68
C THR A 381 14.18 -23.72 29.14
N ALA A 382 14.20 -24.03 27.85
CA ALA A 382 13.19 -24.88 27.23
C ALA A 382 13.13 -26.28 27.83
N LYS A 383 14.25 -26.75 28.41
CA LYS A 383 14.37 -28.05 29.10
C LYS A 383 13.73 -28.04 30.48
N THR A 384 13.99 -27.01 31.25
CA THR A 384 13.50 -26.91 32.65
C THR A 384 12.08 -26.32 32.70
N ARG A 385 11.65 -25.52 31.70
CA ARG A 385 10.36 -24.84 31.64
C ARG A 385 9.97 -24.07 32.89
N MET A 386 10.98 -23.64 33.67
CA MET A 386 10.81 -22.83 34.89
C MET A 386 11.99 -21.86 35.04
N SER A 387 11.72 -20.76 35.73
CA SER A 387 12.70 -19.74 36.12
C SER A 387 12.48 -19.37 37.60
N GLY A 388 13.43 -18.65 38.22
CA GLY A 388 13.24 -18.27 39.60
C GLY A 388 14.45 -17.59 40.23
N ILE A 389 14.43 -17.56 41.56
CA ILE A 389 15.45 -16.92 42.38
C ILE A 389 15.68 -17.72 43.68
N ASP A 390 16.91 -17.85 44.08
CA ASP A 390 17.32 -18.34 45.36
C ASP A 390 17.80 -17.15 46.21
N TYR A 391 17.08 -16.89 47.31
CA TYR A 391 17.24 -15.69 48.10
C TYR A 391 16.94 -15.96 49.57
N GLN A 392 17.89 -15.60 50.46
CA GLN A 392 17.75 -15.74 51.95
C GLN A 392 17.22 -17.12 52.40
N LYS A 393 17.76 -18.21 51.86
CA LYS A 393 17.32 -19.59 52.07
C LYS A 393 15.92 -19.94 51.54
N ASN A 394 15.31 -19.08 50.77
CA ASN A 394 14.07 -19.37 50.02
C ASN A 394 14.40 -19.64 48.59
N GLU A 395 13.78 -20.66 48.03
CA GLU A 395 13.78 -20.98 46.61
C GLU A 395 12.41 -20.57 46.05
N ILE A 396 12.34 -19.58 45.14
CA ILE A 396 11.12 -19.19 44.47
C ILE A 396 11.21 -19.63 43.02
N ARG A 397 10.23 -20.35 42.55
CA ARG A 397 10.14 -20.85 41.17
C ARG A 397 8.81 -20.47 40.56
N LYS A 398 8.85 -20.07 39.28
CA LYS A 398 7.68 -19.89 38.44
C LYS A 398 7.84 -20.69 37.15
N GLY A 399 6.76 -21.22 36.63
CA GLY A 399 6.82 -22.01 35.39
C GLY A 399 5.51 -22.67 35.03
N ALA A 400 5.57 -23.55 34.07
CA ALA A 400 4.41 -24.32 33.61
C ALA A 400 3.86 -25.20 34.78
N ALA A 401 2.56 -25.40 34.80
CA ALA A 401 1.86 -26.06 35.88
C ALA A 401 2.40 -27.48 36.18
N ASP A 402 2.62 -28.26 35.11
CA ASP A 402 3.21 -29.61 35.15
C ASP A 402 4.61 -29.62 35.79
N THR A 403 5.43 -28.68 35.38
CA THR A 403 6.83 -28.56 35.86
C THR A 403 6.90 -28.13 37.31
N ILE A 404 6.11 -27.12 37.71
CA ILE A 404 6.08 -26.68 39.11
C ILE A 404 5.43 -27.73 40.00
N LYS A 405 4.44 -28.48 39.53
CA LYS A 405 3.86 -29.60 40.23
C LYS A 405 4.93 -30.67 40.54
N ALA A 406 5.70 -31.06 39.54
CA ALA A 406 6.82 -32.01 39.74
C ALA A 406 7.86 -31.48 40.73
N TYR A 407 8.28 -30.21 40.60
CA TYR A 407 9.24 -29.56 41.48
C TYR A 407 8.77 -29.56 42.95
N VAL A 408 7.51 -29.19 43.23
CA VAL A 408 6.96 -29.13 44.57
C VAL A 408 6.89 -30.52 45.22
N LEU A 409 6.45 -31.51 44.43
CA LEU A 409 6.38 -32.91 44.90
C LEU A 409 7.77 -33.50 45.22
N GLU A 410 8.77 -33.21 44.36
CA GLU A 410 10.17 -33.62 44.59
C GLU A 410 10.75 -33.02 45.86
N LYS A 411 10.40 -31.79 46.19
CA LYS A 411 10.77 -31.12 47.45
C LYS A 411 9.94 -31.57 48.67
N GLY A 412 9.11 -32.59 48.53
CA GLY A 412 8.27 -33.12 49.60
C GLY A 412 7.08 -32.24 49.99
N GLY A 413 6.71 -31.31 49.14
CA GLY A 413 5.52 -30.46 49.31
C GLY A 413 4.23 -31.10 48.80
N ASN A 414 3.12 -30.39 48.97
CA ASN A 414 1.82 -30.77 48.46
C ASN A 414 1.37 -29.81 47.33
N TYR A 415 0.80 -30.36 46.28
CA TYR A 415 0.20 -29.55 45.19
C TYR A 415 -1.32 -29.50 45.38
N PRO A 416 -1.89 -28.35 45.82
CA PRO A 416 -3.31 -28.26 46.15
C PRO A 416 -4.21 -28.50 44.93
N GLU A 417 -5.32 -29.22 45.09
CA GLU A 417 -6.37 -29.39 44.08
C GLU A 417 -6.95 -28.05 43.63
N GLU A 418 -6.99 -27.07 44.52
CA GLU A 418 -7.41 -25.71 44.22
C GLU A 418 -6.52 -25.06 43.14
N CYS A 419 -5.21 -25.28 43.20
CA CYS A 419 -4.28 -24.77 42.18
C CYS A 419 -4.59 -25.40 40.81
N GLU A 420 -4.92 -26.69 40.76
CA GLU A 420 -5.30 -27.39 39.53
C GLU A 420 -6.60 -26.80 38.92
N LYS A 421 -7.58 -26.47 39.75
CA LYS A 421 -8.79 -25.76 39.37
C LYS A 421 -8.52 -24.36 38.82
N LEU A 422 -7.61 -23.61 39.46
CA LEU A 422 -7.18 -22.29 38.98
C LEU A 422 -6.44 -22.38 37.65
N VAL A 423 -5.55 -23.36 37.48
CA VAL A 423 -4.85 -23.63 36.23
C VAL A 423 -5.85 -23.92 35.09
N THR A 424 -6.82 -24.82 35.36
CA THR A 424 -7.87 -25.17 34.39
C THR A 424 -8.71 -23.97 34.05
N ARG A 425 -9.15 -23.20 35.04
CA ARG A 425 -9.94 -21.96 34.82
C ARG A 425 -9.21 -20.95 33.93
N VAL A 426 -7.90 -20.73 34.17
CA VAL A 426 -7.09 -19.81 33.36
C VAL A 426 -6.92 -20.33 31.94
N ALA A 427 -6.69 -21.63 31.77
CA ALA A 427 -6.58 -22.26 30.46
C ALA A 427 -7.91 -22.22 29.68
N GLU A 428 -9.04 -22.48 30.34
CA GLU A 428 -10.39 -22.39 29.74
C GLU A 428 -10.74 -20.95 29.33
N ALA A 429 -10.27 -19.96 30.11
CA ALA A 429 -10.44 -18.55 29.78
C ALA A 429 -9.44 -18.06 28.70
N GLY A 430 -8.64 -18.97 28.13
CA GLY A 430 -7.72 -18.67 27.06
C GLY A 430 -6.41 -18.03 27.45
N GLY A 431 -6.10 -18.01 28.70
CA GLY A 431 -4.82 -17.53 29.20
C GLY A 431 -3.79 -18.63 29.39
N THR A 432 -2.58 -18.20 29.69
CA THR A 432 -1.51 -19.11 30.09
C THR A 432 -1.35 -19.05 31.61
N PRO A 433 -1.61 -20.17 32.32
CA PRO A 433 -1.37 -20.26 33.76
C PRO A 433 0.13 -20.42 34.06
N LEU A 434 0.69 -19.50 34.82
CA LEU A 434 2.05 -19.59 35.30
C LEU A 434 2.00 -19.84 36.82
N VAL A 435 2.37 -21.04 37.25
CA VAL A 435 2.34 -21.39 38.69
C VAL A 435 3.58 -20.86 39.38
N VAL A 436 3.37 -20.30 40.56
CA VAL A 436 4.46 -19.81 41.45
C VAL A 436 4.52 -20.65 42.69
N ALA A 437 5.73 -21.12 43.06
CA ALA A 437 5.99 -21.85 44.29
C ALA A 437 7.14 -21.19 45.05
N LYS A 438 7.04 -21.23 46.37
CA LYS A 438 8.11 -20.83 47.32
C LYS A 438 8.47 -22.02 48.15
N ASN A 439 9.73 -22.47 48.03
CA ASN A 439 10.22 -23.70 48.61
C ASN A 439 9.43 -24.92 48.16
N ASN A 440 8.70 -25.57 49.04
CA ASN A 440 7.85 -26.73 48.77
C ASN A 440 6.34 -26.38 48.80
N GLN A 441 6.00 -25.10 48.84
CA GLN A 441 4.59 -24.63 48.92
C GLN A 441 4.18 -23.88 47.62
N VAL A 442 3.06 -24.28 47.05
CA VAL A 442 2.43 -23.54 45.96
C VAL A 442 1.84 -22.24 46.51
N MET A 443 2.14 -21.10 45.87
CA MET A 443 1.64 -19.80 46.24
C MET A 443 0.35 -19.45 45.46
N GLY A 444 0.28 -19.87 44.19
CA GLY A 444 -0.86 -19.57 43.33
C GLY A 444 -0.49 -19.53 41.83
N VAL A 445 -1.35 -18.93 41.05
CA VAL A 445 -1.24 -18.85 39.60
C VAL A 445 -1.20 -17.39 39.16
N VAL A 446 -0.27 -17.04 38.28
CA VAL A 446 -0.27 -15.78 37.55
C VAL A 446 -1.01 -16.02 36.22
N TYR A 447 -2.06 -15.25 35.98
CA TYR A 447 -2.83 -15.30 34.75
C TYR A 447 -2.18 -14.42 33.69
N LEU A 448 -1.58 -15.04 32.69
CA LEU A 448 -1.07 -14.33 31.52
C LEU A 448 -2.13 -14.35 30.42
N LYS A 449 -2.50 -13.17 29.92
CA LYS A 449 -3.52 -12.99 28.89
C LYS A 449 -2.92 -12.28 27.66
N ASP A 450 -3.37 -12.67 26.49
CA ASP A 450 -3.14 -11.87 25.27
C ASP A 450 -4.01 -10.62 25.31
N ILE A 451 -3.41 -9.45 25.13
CA ILE A 451 -4.12 -8.17 25.20
C ILE A 451 -4.46 -7.70 23.79
N VAL A 452 -5.75 -7.43 23.56
CA VAL A 452 -6.22 -6.81 22.33
C VAL A 452 -5.68 -5.38 22.24
N LYS A 453 -5.15 -5.01 21.07
CA LYS A 453 -4.60 -3.67 20.84
C LYS A 453 -5.67 -2.60 20.93
N ASN A 454 -5.33 -1.46 21.53
CA ASN A 454 -6.23 -0.33 21.63
C ASN A 454 -6.64 0.20 20.25
N GLY A 455 -7.93 0.53 20.08
CA GLY A 455 -8.48 1.09 18.85
C GLY A 455 -8.73 0.08 17.72
N VAL A 456 -8.53 -1.22 17.95
CA VAL A 456 -8.79 -2.27 16.94
C VAL A 456 -10.28 -2.42 16.69
N LYS A 457 -11.09 -2.36 17.74
CA LYS A 457 -12.55 -2.51 17.66
C LYS A 457 -13.20 -1.44 16.78
N GLU A 458 -12.82 -0.18 16.97
CA GLU A 458 -13.29 0.94 16.16
C GLU A 458 -12.89 0.78 14.69
N ARG A 459 -11.70 0.28 14.43
CA ARG A 459 -11.22 0.01 13.07
C ARG A 459 -12.01 -1.12 12.40
N PHE A 460 -12.39 -2.16 13.11
CA PHE A 460 -13.23 -3.23 12.57
C PHE A 460 -14.67 -2.74 12.32
N GLU A 461 -15.19 -1.84 13.15
CA GLU A 461 -16.47 -1.19 12.88
C GLU A 461 -16.43 -0.35 11.59
N ASP A 462 -15.33 0.34 11.33
CA ASP A 462 -15.15 1.12 10.10
C ASP A 462 -15.04 0.20 8.87
N LEU A 463 -14.34 -0.92 8.96
CA LEU A 463 -14.29 -1.93 7.91
C LEU A 463 -15.69 -2.52 7.60
N ARG A 464 -16.47 -2.79 8.65
CA ARG A 464 -17.85 -3.28 8.50
C ARG A 464 -18.75 -2.26 7.80
N LYS A 465 -18.61 -0.96 8.09
CA LYS A 465 -19.30 0.12 7.35
C LYS A 465 -18.92 0.16 5.87
N MET A 466 -17.69 -0.27 5.53
CA MET A 466 -17.21 -0.39 4.15
C MET A 466 -17.67 -1.69 3.46
N GLY A 467 -18.45 -2.53 4.14
CA GLY A 467 -18.91 -3.82 3.62
C GLY A 467 -17.87 -4.94 3.66
N ILE A 468 -16.84 -4.81 4.50
CA ILE A 468 -15.74 -5.78 4.59
C ILE A 468 -15.98 -6.68 5.81
N LYS A 469 -15.96 -7.98 5.59
CA LYS A 469 -16.04 -9.00 6.65
C LYS A 469 -14.66 -9.27 7.22
N THR A 470 -14.53 -9.25 8.54
CA THR A 470 -13.27 -9.52 9.25
C THR A 470 -13.31 -10.89 9.93
N ILE A 471 -12.28 -11.71 9.72
CA ILE A 471 -12.18 -13.06 10.26
C ILE A 471 -10.83 -13.20 10.97
N MET A 472 -10.88 -13.50 12.26
CA MET A 472 -9.67 -13.79 13.02
C MET A 472 -9.24 -15.24 12.82
N ILE A 473 -7.96 -15.46 12.59
CA ILE A 473 -7.35 -16.79 12.50
C ILE A 473 -6.44 -17.00 13.70
N THR A 474 -6.55 -18.14 14.36
CA THR A 474 -5.72 -18.47 15.53
C THR A 474 -5.53 -19.97 15.68
N GLY A 475 -4.38 -20.38 16.21
CA GLY A 475 -4.13 -21.76 16.67
C GLY A 475 -4.75 -22.09 18.03
N ASP A 476 -5.39 -21.13 18.71
CA ASP A 476 -6.04 -21.34 20.00
C ASP A 476 -7.27 -22.23 19.88
N ASN A 477 -7.71 -22.77 21.03
CA ASN A 477 -8.97 -23.49 21.10
C ASN A 477 -10.19 -22.58 20.83
N PRO A 478 -11.35 -23.15 20.47
CA PRO A 478 -12.53 -22.38 20.10
C PRO A 478 -13.04 -21.42 21.19
N MET A 479 -12.90 -21.76 22.47
CA MET A 479 -13.38 -20.91 23.58
C MET A 479 -12.55 -19.65 23.71
N THR A 480 -11.21 -19.80 23.66
CA THR A 480 -10.26 -18.69 23.67
C THR A 480 -10.46 -17.78 22.44
N ALA A 481 -10.57 -18.40 21.27
CA ALA A 481 -10.79 -17.68 20.03
C ALA A 481 -12.08 -16.86 20.07
N ALA A 482 -13.18 -17.44 20.57
CA ALA A 482 -14.46 -16.74 20.72
C ALA A 482 -14.37 -15.55 21.68
N ALA A 483 -13.67 -15.68 22.80
CA ALA A 483 -13.52 -14.61 23.79
C ALA A 483 -12.74 -13.42 23.20
N ILE A 484 -11.63 -13.69 22.51
CA ILE A 484 -10.79 -12.65 21.88
C ILE A 484 -11.53 -12.02 20.70
N ALA A 485 -12.22 -12.80 19.89
CA ALA A 485 -13.03 -12.33 18.77
C ALA A 485 -14.11 -11.35 19.22
N ALA A 486 -14.81 -11.67 20.30
CA ALA A 486 -15.85 -10.81 20.89
C ALA A 486 -15.25 -9.52 21.48
N GLU A 487 -14.10 -9.61 22.18
CA GLU A 487 -13.39 -8.44 22.72
C GLU A 487 -12.89 -7.51 21.61
N ALA A 488 -12.30 -8.08 20.57
CA ALA A 488 -11.79 -7.33 19.42
C ALA A 488 -12.89 -6.81 18.49
N GLY A 489 -14.06 -7.44 18.47
CA GLY A 489 -15.18 -7.05 17.63
C GLY A 489 -15.06 -7.50 16.19
N VAL A 490 -14.36 -8.62 15.91
CA VAL A 490 -14.32 -9.24 14.57
C VAL A 490 -15.65 -9.94 14.26
N ASP A 491 -15.93 -10.15 12.97
CA ASP A 491 -17.22 -10.72 12.53
C ASP A 491 -17.26 -12.24 12.65
N ASP A 492 -16.08 -12.90 12.58
CA ASP A 492 -15.99 -14.37 12.61
C ASP A 492 -14.58 -14.79 13.05
N PHE A 493 -14.35 -16.07 13.33
CA PHE A 493 -13.03 -16.59 13.66
C PHE A 493 -12.84 -18.04 13.19
N LEU A 494 -11.59 -18.41 12.91
CA LEU A 494 -11.12 -19.77 12.70
C LEU A 494 -10.18 -20.16 13.83
N ALA A 495 -10.62 -21.07 14.70
CA ALA A 495 -9.83 -21.63 15.79
C ALA A 495 -9.07 -22.89 15.33
N GLU A 496 -8.04 -23.30 16.09
CA GLU A 496 -7.19 -24.48 15.80
C GLU A 496 -6.71 -24.52 14.34
N ALA A 497 -6.39 -23.32 13.80
CA ALA A 497 -6.10 -23.12 12.40
C ALA A 497 -4.77 -23.77 11.99
N THR A 498 -4.83 -24.78 11.12
CA THR A 498 -3.68 -25.32 10.41
C THR A 498 -3.44 -24.57 9.10
N PRO A 499 -2.25 -24.66 8.48
CA PRO A 499 -1.99 -24.10 7.15
C PRO A 499 -3.02 -24.52 6.10
N GLU A 500 -3.44 -25.80 6.14
CA GLU A 500 -4.44 -26.37 5.23
C GLU A 500 -5.83 -25.77 5.48
N ALA A 501 -6.21 -25.56 6.76
CA ALA A 501 -7.50 -24.94 7.12
C ALA A 501 -7.54 -23.47 6.67
N LYS A 502 -6.44 -22.71 6.82
CA LYS A 502 -6.30 -21.35 6.31
C LYS A 502 -6.50 -21.31 4.79
N LEU A 503 -5.82 -22.20 4.06
CA LEU A 503 -5.92 -22.30 2.61
C LEU A 503 -7.33 -22.68 2.14
N ALA A 504 -7.95 -23.64 2.81
CA ALA A 504 -9.32 -24.08 2.50
C ALA A 504 -10.34 -22.95 2.71
N LEU A 505 -10.20 -22.17 3.78
CA LEU A 505 -11.04 -21.01 4.06
C LEU A 505 -10.97 -19.95 2.96
N ILE A 506 -9.75 -19.63 2.48
CA ILE A 506 -9.56 -18.67 1.39
C ILE A 506 -10.26 -19.17 0.12
N ARG A 507 -10.05 -20.45 -0.24
CA ARG A 507 -10.65 -21.04 -1.44
C ARG A 507 -12.18 -21.08 -1.36
N ASP A 508 -12.76 -21.32 -0.19
CA ASP A 508 -14.22 -21.32 0.01
C ASP A 508 -14.80 -19.93 -0.25
N TYR A 509 -14.19 -18.87 0.28
CA TYR A 509 -14.62 -17.51 0.02
C TYR A 509 -14.43 -17.12 -1.46
N GLN A 510 -13.31 -17.46 -2.06
CA GLN A 510 -13.04 -17.21 -3.48
C GLN A 510 -14.02 -17.94 -4.40
N ALA A 511 -14.39 -19.19 -4.07
CA ALA A 511 -15.40 -19.96 -4.80
C ALA A 511 -16.80 -19.31 -4.73
N LYS A 512 -17.09 -18.55 -3.68
CA LYS A 512 -18.32 -17.76 -3.53
C LYS A 512 -18.26 -16.39 -4.22
N GLY A 513 -17.14 -16.07 -4.87
CA GLY A 513 -16.93 -14.82 -5.62
C GLY A 513 -16.38 -13.67 -4.79
N HIS A 514 -15.90 -13.93 -3.56
CA HIS A 514 -15.30 -12.94 -2.70
C HIS A 514 -13.80 -12.75 -3.00
N LEU A 515 -13.32 -11.51 -2.86
CA LEU A 515 -11.90 -11.20 -2.88
C LEU A 515 -11.35 -11.17 -1.45
N VAL A 516 -10.34 -12.00 -1.22
CA VAL A 516 -9.80 -12.26 0.10
C VAL A 516 -8.45 -11.59 0.27
N ALA A 517 -8.29 -10.81 1.35
CA ALA A 517 -7.00 -10.32 1.79
C ALA A 517 -6.55 -11.06 3.06
N MET A 518 -5.25 -11.32 3.15
CA MET A 518 -4.62 -11.95 4.32
C MET A 518 -3.33 -11.25 4.70
N THR A 519 -3.06 -11.16 6.00
CA THR A 519 -1.74 -10.83 6.54
C THR A 519 -1.11 -12.07 7.15
N GLY A 520 0.22 -12.19 7.04
CA GLY A 520 0.96 -13.27 7.67
C GLY A 520 2.46 -12.94 7.73
N ASP A 521 3.18 -13.56 8.66
CA ASP A 521 4.61 -13.36 8.89
C ASP A 521 5.40 -14.68 8.94
N GLY A 522 4.72 -15.81 9.20
CA GLY A 522 5.34 -17.13 9.34
C GLY A 522 5.44 -17.93 8.04
N THR A 523 6.33 -18.90 8.03
CA THR A 523 6.45 -19.89 6.94
C THR A 523 5.16 -20.69 6.76
N ASN A 524 4.42 -20.91 7.84
CA ASN A 524 3.14 -21.62 7.84
C ASN A 524 2.03 -20.84 7.10
N ASP A 525 2.19 -19.53 6.93
CA ASP A 525 1.25 -18.67 6.23
C ASP A 525 1.52 -18.59 4.73
N ALA A 526 2.72 -18.95 4.27
CA ALA A 526 3.13 -18.80 2.88
C ALA A 526 2.16 -19.46 1.86
N PRO A 527 1.62 -20.67 2.08
CA PRO A 527 0.65 -21.25 1.15
C PRO A 527 -0.67 -20.46 1.09
N ALA A 528 -1.13 -19.94 2.22
CA ALA A 528 -2.35 -19.14 2.32
C ALA A 528 -2.13 -17.74 1.71
N LEU A 529 -0.98 -17.10 1.97
CA LEU A 529 -0.58 -15.83 1.33
C LEU A 529 -0.51 -15.97 -0.19
N ALA A 530 0.09 -17.04 -0.71
CA ALA A 530 0.16 -17.27 -2.16
C ALA A 530 -1.21 -17.43 -2.82
N GLN A 531 -2.21 -17.90 -2.08
CA GLN A 531 -3.58 -18.08 -2.57
C GLN A 531 -4.42 -16.82 -2.50
N ALA A 532 -4.20 -15.95 -1.50
CA ALA A 532 -5.02 -14.76 -1.27
C ALA A 532 -4.88 -13.74 -2.43
N ASP A 533 -5.97 -13.02 -2.73
CA ASP A 533 -5.99 -11.99 -3.77
C ASP A 533 -5.10 -10.80 -3.38
N VAL A 534 -5.12 -10.46 -2.09
CA VAL A 534 -4.21 -9.49 -1.47
C VAL A 534 -3.49 -10.17 -0.32
N ALA A 535 -2.21 -10.39 -0.49
CA ALA A 535 -1.35 -11.06 0.48
C ALA A 535 -0.31 -10.08 1.01
N VAL A 536 -0.42 -9.70 2.27
CA VAL A 536 0.47 -8.75 2.93
C VAL A 536 1.43 -9.49 3.85
N ALA A 537 2.68 -9.63 3.42
CA ALA A 537 3.73 -10.16 4.26
C ALA A 537 4.29 -9.05 5.16
N MET A 538 4.61 -9.39 6.40
CA MET A 538 5.29 -8.47 7.31
C MET A 538 6.79 -8.41 7.00
N ASN A 539 7.42 -7.23 7.13
CA ASN A 539 8.87 -7.12 6.96
C ASN A 539 9.65 -7.92 8.02
N SER A 540 9.09 -8.06 9.20
CA SER A 540 9.65 -8.93 10.27
C SER A 540 9.53 -10.42 9.96
N GLY A 541 8.67 -10.81 9.02
CA GLY A 541 8.37 -12.20 8.72
C GLY A 541 9.46 -12.94 7.94
N THR A 542 9.24 -14.24 7.76
CA THR A 542 10.16 -15.14 7.06
C THR A 542 10.31 -14.78 5.59
N GLN A 543 11.41 -15.20 4.96
CA GLN A 543 11.64 -15.01 3.54
C GLN A 543 10.54 -15.68 2.70
N ALA A 544 10.08 -16.87 3.12
CA ALA A 544 8.99 -17.60 2.46
C ALA A 544 7.67 -16.81 2.45
N ALA A 545 7.33 -16.14 3.56
CA ALA A 545 6.15 -15.28 3.64
C ALA A 545 6.29 -14.05 2.72
N LYS A 546 7.47 -13.41 2.69
CA LYS A 546 7.75 -12.26 1.81
C LYS A 546 7.67 -12.60 0.33
N GLU A 547 8.13 -13.78 -0.06
CA GLU A 547 8.06 -14.25 -1.45
C GLU A 547 6.65 -14.68 -1.88
N ALA A 548 5.85 -15.19 -0.95
CA ALA A 548 4.46 -15.56 -1.19
C ALA A 548 3.52 -14.36 -1.25
N GLY A 549 3.87 -13.27 -0.54
CA GLY A 549 3.08 -12.04 -0.50
C GLY A 549 3.14 -11.26 -1.84
N ASN A 550 2.05 -10.55 -2.16
CA ASN A 550 2.04 -9.59 -3.27
C ASN A 550 2.14 -8.14 -2.78
N MET A 551 2.20 -7.94 -1.48
CA MET A 551 2.55 -6.70 -0.78
C MET A 551 3.43 -7.00 0.42
N VAL A 552 4.26 -6.03 0.81
CA VAL A 552 5.06 -6.11 2.04
C VAL A 552 4.79 -4.87 2.89
N ASP A 553 4.40 -5.08 4.13
CA ASP A 553 4.28 -4.04 5.15
C ASP A 553 5.63 -3.82 5.81
N LEU A 554 6.24 -2.67 5.57
CA LEU A 554 7.58 -2.33 6.07
C LEU A 554 7.57 -2.04 7.59
N ASP A 555 6.47 -1.56 8.12
CA ASP A 555 6.31 -1.25 9.55
C ASP A 555 6.00 -2.51 10.38
N SER A 556 5.74 -3.63 9.71
CA SER A 556 5.22 -4.85 10.36
C SER A 556 4.02 -4.56 11.27
N SER A 557 3.17 -3.63 10.83
CA SER A 557 2.00 -3.18 11.58
C SER A 557 0.75 -3.93 11.09
N PRO A 558 0.16 -4.76 11.92
CA PRO A 558 -0.95 -5.62 11.50
C PRO A 558 -2.22 -4.86 11.11
N THR A 559 -2.36 -3.62 11.59
CA THR A 559 -3.48 -2.75 11.19
C THR A 559 -3.28 -2.07 9.84
N LYS A 560 -2.10 -2.26 9.23
CA LYS A 560 -1.75 -1.67 7.93
C LYS A 560 -2.64 -2.16 6.79
N LEU A 561 -3.16 -3.39 6.88
CA LEU A 561 -4.09 -3.92 5.90
C LEU A 561 -5.33 -3.03 5.70
N ILE A 562 -5.79 -2.39 6.78
CA ILE A 562 -6.90 -1.43 6.74
C ILE A 562 -6.54 -0.21 5.88
N ASP A 563 -5.33 0.33 6.07
CA ASP A 563 -4.84 1.46 5.29
C ASP A 563 -4.65 1.06 3.81
N ILE A 564 -4.15 -0.15 3.54
CA ILE A 564 -4.01 -0.72 2.20
C ILE A 564 -5.35 -0.75 1.48
N VAL A 565 -6.38 -1.32 2.12
CA VAL A 565 -7.74 -1.39 1.56
C VAL A 565 -8.32 0.00 1.35
N ARG A 566 -8.14 0.92 2.30
CA ARG A 566 -8.60 2.31 2.15
C ARG A 566 -7.94 3.01 0.97
N ILE A 567 -6.63 2.85 0.79
CA ILE A 567 -5.88 3.41 -0.35
C ILE A 567 -6.32 2.78 -1.66
N GLY A 568 -6.51 1.46 -1.70
CA GLY A 568 -7.04 0.73 -2.85
C GLY A 568 -8.43 1.24 -3.25
N LYS A 569 -9.38 1.32 -2.29
CA LYS A 569 -10.73 1.89 -2.52
C LYS A 569 -10.66 3.34 -3.00
N GLN A 570 -9.78 4.16 -2.44
CA GLN A 570 -9.58 5.52 -2.90
C GLN A 570 -9.05 5.59 -4.34
N LEU A 571 -8.16 4.67 -4.72
CA LEU A 571 -7.63 4.58 -6.09
C LEU A 571 -8.74 4.24 -7.09
N LEU A 572 -9.52 3.20 -6.81
CA LEU A 572 -10.65 2.78 -7.65
C LEU A 572 -11.69 3.90 -7.78
N MET A 573 -12.04 4.53 -6.66
CA MET A 573 -12.98 5.65 -6.64
C MET A 573 -12.46 6.85 -7.44
N THR A 574 -11.17 7.17 -7.34
CA THR A 574 -10.55 8.27 -8.09
C THR A 574 -10.63 7.99 -9.60
N ARG A 575 -10.29 6.77 -10.00
CA ARG A 575 -10.39 6.35 -11.40
C ARG A 575 -11.83 6.42 -11.91
N GLY A 576 -12.77 5.84 -11.16
CA GLY A 576 -14.20 5.86 -11.50
C GLY A 576 -14.77 7.27 -11.61
N SER A 577 -14.46 8.15 -10.66
CA SER A 577 -14.91 9.54 -10.65
C SER A 577 -14.36 10.33 -11.84
N LEU A 578 -13.08 10.20 -12.14
CA LEU A 578 -12.44 10.89 -13.26
C LEU A 578 -12.91 10.34 -14.61
N THR A 579 -13.15 9.02 -14.72
CA THR A 579 -13.75 8.42 -15.93
C THR A 579 -15.17 8.91 -16.14
N THR A 580 -16.01 8.94 -15.10
CA THR A 580 -17.38 9.46 -15.14
C THR A 580 -17.40 10.92 -15.59
N PHE A 581 -16.55 11.75 -14.96
CA PHE A 581 -16.41 13.15 -15.35
C PHE A 581 -15.98 13.30 -16.81
N SER A 582 -14.95 12.55 -17.23
CA SER A 582 -14.42 12.64 -18.60
C SER A 582 -15.46 12.25 -19.64
N VAL A 583 -16.16 11.13 -19.46
CA VAL A 583 -17.20 10.70 -20.42
C VAL A 583 -18.35 11.71 -20.48
N ALA A 584 -18.82 12.18 -19.33
CA ALA A 584 -19.89 13.19 -19.27
C ALA A 584 -19.46 14.52 -19.94
N ASN A 585 -18.24 14.95 -19.68
CA ASN A 585 -17.62 16.14 -20.26
C ASN A 585 -17.46 16.04 -21.78
N ASP A 586 -17.00 14.88 -22.26
CA ASP A 586 -16.79 14.68 -23.70
C ASP A 586 -18.13 14.66 -24.43
N VAL A 587 -19.16 13.96 -23.91
CA VAL A 587 -20.51 13.97 -24.49
C VAL A 587 -21.10 15.37 -24.48
N ALA A 588 -20.97 16.13 -23.42
CA ALA A 588 -21.50 17.51 -23.35
C ALA A 588 -20.85 18.44 -24.37
N LYS A 589 -19.54 18.28 -24.63
CA LYS A 589 -18.84 19.03 -25.69
C LYS A 589 -19.43 18.79 -27.09
N TYR A 590 -19.88 17.56 -27.38
CA TYR A 590 -20.47 17.24 -28.67
C TYR A 590 -21.70 18.11 -28.93
N PHE A 591 -22.60 18.22 -27.97
CA PHE A 591 -23.79 19.06 -28.05
C PHE A 591 -23.48 20.56 -28.12
N ALA A 592 -22.37 20.99 -27.56
CA ALA A 592 -21.92 22.37 -27.60
C ALA A 592 -21.36 22.76 -29.00
N ILE A 593 -20.60 21.88 -29.64
CA ILE A 593 -19.76 22.23 -30.79
C ILE A 593 -20.45 21.87 -32.14
N ILE A 594 -21.01 20.65 -32.25
CA ILE A 594 -21.49 20.10 -33.52
C ILE A 594 -22.56 20.96 -34.15
N PRO A 595 -23.61 21.44 -33.45
CA PRO A 595 -24.63 22.29 -34.05
C PRO A 595 -24.03 23.55 -34.69
N VAL A 596 -23.12 24.20 -33.99
CA VAL A 596 -22.51 25.48 -34.43
C VAL A 596 -21.59 25.26 -35.63
N LEU A 597 -20.92 24.11 -35.70
CA LEU A 597 -20.01 23.79 -36.82
C LEU A 597 -20.73 23.61 -38.17
N PHE A 598 -21.97 23.14 -38.13
CA PHE A 598 -22.72 22.76 -39.35
C PHE A 598 -23.91 23.67 -39.65
N PHE A 599 -24.25 24.68 -38.83
CA PHE A 599 -25.43 25.53 -39.13
C PHE A 599 -25.27 26.34 -40.40
N GLY A 600 -24.04 26.58 -40.88
CA GLY A 600 -23.81 27.20 -42.20
C GLY A 600 -24.29 26.37 -43.39
N ILE A 601 -24.34 25.02 -43.26
CA ILE A 601 -24.90 24.09 -44.26
C ILE A 601 -26.36 23.79 -43.93
N TYR A 602 -26.67 23.61 -42.65
CA TYR A 602 -27.99 23.26 -42.12
C TYR A 602 -28.48 24.33 -41.14
N PRO A 603 -29.12 25.42 -41.65
CA PRO A 603 -29.55 26.55 -40.78
C PRO A 603 -30.46 26.14 -39.62
N GLN A 604 -31.19 25.03 -39.73
CA GLN A 604 -32.07 24.51 -38.71
C GLN A 604 -31.31 24.14 -37.42
N LEU A 605 -30.01 23.84 -37.51
CA LEU A 605 -29.15 23.52 -36.35
C LEU A 605 -28.87 24.74 -35.49
N GLU A 606 -29.13 25.96 -35.94
CA GLU A 606 -29.04 27.18 -35.14
C GLU A 606 -29.94 27.12 -33.90
N ALA A 607 -31.11 26.46 -34.01
CA ALA A 607 -32.00 26.22 -32.89
C ALA A 607 -31.39 25.41 -31.77
N LEU A 608 -30.33 24.63 -32.03
CA LEU A 608 -29.57 23.85 -31.06
C LEU A 608 -28.36 24.60 -30.49
N ASN A 609 -28.05 25.81 -31.00
CA ASN A 609 -27.00 26.68 -30.44
C ASN A 609 -27.52 27.41 -29.20
N PHE A 610 -28.00 26.66 -28.20
CA PHE A 610 -28.55 27.22 -26.96
C PHE A 610 -27.51 27.99 -26.12
N MET A 611 -26.23 27.78 -26.37
CA MET A 611 -25.14 28.56 -25.73
C MET A 611 -24.93 29.91 -26.46
N SER A 612 -25.53 30.13 -27.63
CA SER A 612 -25.30 31.33 -28.43
C SER A 612 -23.82 31.61 -28.67
N LEU A 613 -23.09 30.60 -29.14
CA LEU A 613 -21.67 30.73 -29.49
C LEU A 613 -21.54 31.60 -30.74
N THR A 614 -20.50 32.44 -30.78
CA THR A 614 -20.36 33.54 -31.73
C THR A 614 -20.17 33.07 -33.18
N SER A 615 -19.31 32.07 -33.39
CA SER A 615 -19.01 31.50 -34.71
C SER A 615 -18.54 30.04 -34.59
N ALA A 616 -18.52 29.33 -35.72
CA ALA A 616 -17.95 27.96 -35.78
C ALA A 616 -16.46 27.94 -35.37
N LYS A 617 -15.70 28.99 -35.72
CA LYS A 617 -14.28 29.11 -35.39
C LYS A 617 -14.07 29.37 -33.88
N SER A 618 -14.83 30.32 -33.33
CA SER A 618 -14.72 30.62 -31.89
C SER A 618 -15.20 29.45 -31.03
N ALA A 619 -16.25 28.73 -31.42
CA ALA A 619 -16.73 27.54 -30.75
C ALA A 619 -15.65 26.43 -30.71
N MET A 620 -15.02 26.16 -31.87
CA MET A 620 -13.96 25.16 -31.93
C MET A 620 -12.73 25.55 -31.14
N LEU A 621 -12.30 26.83 -31.26
CA LEU A 621 -11.15 27.32 -30.51
C LEU A 621 -11.39 27.29 -28.98
N SER A 622 -12.60 27.71 -28.57
CA SER A 622 -13.00 27.67 -27.15
C SER A 622 -13.00 26.25 -26.59
N ALA A 623 -13.46 25.28 -27.40
CA ALA A 623 -13.51 23.89 -27.01
C ALA A 623 -12.10 23.27 -26.85
N ILE A 624 -11.17 23.58 -27.77
CA ILE A 624 -9.78 23.08 -27.66
C ILE A 624 -9.05 23.74 -26.50
N ILE A 625 -9.21 25.04 -26.26
CA ILE A 625 -8.66 25.73 -25.10
C ILE A 625 -9.21 25.09 -23.82
N TYR A 626 -10.54 24.91 -23.74
CA TYR A 626 -11.17 24.24 -22.61
C TYR A 626 -10.59 22.84 -22.37
N ASN A 627 -10.41 22.06 -23.44
CA ASN A 627 -9.87 20.70 -23.35
C ASN A 627 -8.46 20.67 -22.76
N ALA A 628 -7.62 21.64 -23.11
CA ALA A 628 -6.29 21.79 -22.49
C ALA A 628 -6.38 22.21 -21.01
N LEU A 629 -7.25 23.18 -20.69
CA LEU A 629 -7.39 23.69 -19.32
C LEU A 629 -7.99 22.68 -18.36
N ILE A 630 -8.94 21.84 -18.79
CA ILE A 630 -9.57 20.86 -17.92
C ILE A 630 -8.59 19.74 -17.54
N ILE A 631 -7.68 19.36 -18.43
CA ILE A 631 -6.61 18.40 -18.09
C ILE A 631 -5.78 18.96 -16.92
N ILE A 632 -5.37 20.24 -17.01
CA ILE A 632 -4.59 20.92 -15.96
C ILE A 632 -5.37 20.95 -14.65
N ALA A 633 -6.65 21.31 -14.69
CA ALA A 633 -7.51 21.39 -13.51
C ALA A 633 -7.71 20.03 -12.82
N LEU A 634 -7.67 18.93 -13.56
CA LEU A 634 -7.87 17.58 -13.02
C LEU A 634 -6.56 16.92 -12.52
N ILE A 635 -5.38 17.43 -12.89
CA ILE A 635 -4.09 16.90 -12.39
C ILE A 635 -4.03 16.81 -10.86
N PRO A 636 -4.37 17.86 -10.08
CA PRO A 636 -4.35 17.75 -8.62
C PRO A 636 -5.28 16.66 -8.10
N LEU A 637 -6.43 16.46 -8.73
CA LEU A 637 -7.41 15.43 -8.36
C LEU A 637 -6.89 14.03 -8.70
N ALA A 638 -6.22 13.85 -9.83
CA ALA A 638 -5.58 12.59 -10.22
C ALA A 638 -4.43 12.21 -9.25
N LEU A 639 -3.60 13.20 -8.87
CA LEU A 639 -2.44 12.97 -8.01
C LEU A 639 -2.78 12.79 -6.52
N LYS A 640 -3.70 13.61 -5.97
CA LYS A 640 -4.11 13.52 -4.57
C LYS A 640 -5.19 12.47 -4.32
N GLY A 641 -5.90 12.07 -5.36
CA GLY A 641 -7.09 11.23 -5.28
C GLY A 641 -8.33 11.97 -4.77
N VAL A 642 -9.48 11.41 -5.11
CA VAL A 642 -10.78 11.84 -4.59
C VAL A 642 -10.85 11.49 -3.11
N LYS A 643 -11.39 12.38 -2.28
CA LYS A 643 -11.53 12.12 -0.84
C LYS A 643 -12.48 10.92 -0.62
N TYR A 644 -11.91 9.85 -0.11
CA TYR A 644 -12.69 8.67 0.27
C TYR A 644 -13.58 8.99 1.47
N ARG A 645 -14.81 8.48 1.44
CA ARG A 645 -15.75 8.52 2.58
C ARG A 645 -16.24 7.09 2.81
N GLU A 646 -16.26 6.69 4.04
CA GLU A 646 -16.74 5.38 4.48
C GLU A 646 -18.26 5.33 4.34
N MET A 647 -18.75 4.72 3.25
CA MET A 647 -20.16 4.56 2.96
C MET A 647 -20.39 3.34 2.04
N PRO A 648 -21.61 2.77 2.01
CA PRO A 648 -21.94 1.69 1.11
C PRO A 648 -21.70 2.04 -0.37
N ALA A 649 -21.32 1.04 -1.17
CA ALA A 649 -20.96 1.19 -2.59
C ALA A 649 -22.06 1.89 -3.41
N GLU A 650 -23.34 1.60 -3.18
CA GLU A 650 -24.48 2.21 -3.89
C GLU A 650 -24.57 3.73 -3.64
N LYS A 651 -24.39 4.16 -2.38
CA LYS A 651 -24.40 5.60 -2.04
C LYS A 651 -23.18 6.32 -2.63
N LEU A 652 -22.05 5.64 -2.68
CA LEU A 652 -20.83 6.15 -3.28
C LEU A 652 -21.00 6.33 -4.80
N LEU A 653 -21.58 5.33 -5.48
CA LEU A 653 -21.89 5.39 -6.91
C LEU A 653 -22.84 6.55 -7.22
N THR A 654 -23.97 6.64 -6.52
CA THR A 654 -24.95 7.72 -6.69
C THR A 654 -24.31 9.10 -6.52
N ARG A 655 -23.49 9.26 -5.47
CA ARG A 655 -22.77 10.52 -5.25
C ARG A 655 -21.78 10.83 -6.36
N ASN A 656 -21.03 9.83 -6.85
CA ASN A 656 -20.08 10.02 -7.94
C ASN A 656 -20.81 10.43 -9.24
N LEU A 657 -21.93 9.80 -9.56
CA LEU A 657 -22.75 10.18 -10.70
C LEU A 657 -23.31 11.60 -10.57
N LEU A 658 -23.78 11.98 -9.38
CA LEU A 658 -24.26 13.35 -9.16
C LEU A 658 -23.15 14.41 -9.22
N VAL A 659 -22.03 14.18 -8.54
CA VAL A 659 -20.98 15.20 -8.45
C VAL A 659 -20.16 15.26 -9.74
N TYR A 660 -19.65 14.09 -10.22
CA TYR A 660 -18.74 14.04 -11.35
C TYR A 660 -19.48 13.91 -12.69
N GLY A 661 -20.65 13.25 -12.73
CA GLY A 661 -21.48 13.16 -13.92
C GLY A 661 -22.12 14.53 -14.25
N LEU A 662 -22.89 15.10 -13.34
CA LEU A 662 -23.48 16.44 -13.54
C LEU A 662 -22.42 17.52 -13.66
N GLY A 663 -21.36 17.47 -12.85
CA GLY A 663 -20.22 18.38 -12.94
C GLY A 663 -19.54 18.29 -14.31
N GLY A 664 -19.36 17.07 -14.83
CA GLY A 664 -18.82 16.83 -16.17
C GLY A 664 -19.72 17.37 -17.28
N ILE A 665 -21.06 17.27 -17.15
CA ILE A 665 -22.00 17.84 -18.11
C ILE A 665 -21.99 19.38 -18.05
N CYS A 666 -22.04 19.96 -16.86
CA CYS A 666 -22.16 21.43 -16.72
C CYS A 666 -20.85 22.17 -17.05
N ALA A 667 -19.70 21.61 -16.67
CA ALA A 667 -18.42 22.29 -16.83
C ALA A 667 -18.10 22.77 -18.26
N PRO A 668 -18.25 21.96 -19.32
CA PRO A 668 -17.97 22.43 -20.68
C PRO A 668 -18.91 23.54 -21.13
N PHE A 669 -20.21 23.48 -20.80
CA PHE A 669 -21.14 24.52 -21.18
C PHE A 669 -20.76 25.88 -20.64
N PHE A 670 -20.46 25.97 -19.35
CA PHE A 670 -20.04 27.22 -18.73
C PHE A 670 -18.67 27.70 -19.21
N ALA A 671 -17.68 26.79 -19.24
CA ALA A 671 -16.32 27.18 -19.56
C ALA A 671 -16.14 27.51 -21.05
N ILE A 672 -16.72 26.74 -21.98
CA ILE A 672 -16.66 27.01 -23.41
C ILE A 672 -17.33 28.36 -23.71
N LYS A 673 -18.51 28.65 -23.10
CA LYS A 673 -19.16 29.95 -23.26
C LYS A 673 -18.33 31.11 -22.73
N LEU A 674 -17.72 30.93 -21.55
CA LEU A 674 -16.84 31.96 -20.96
C LEU A 674 -15.63 32.25 -21.88
N ILE A 675 -15.00 31.19 -22.42
CA ILE A 675 -13.87 31.33 -23.34
C ILE A 675 -14.31 31.99 -24.65
N ASP A 676 -15.47 31.60 -25.22
CA ASP A 676 -16.04 32.21 -26.41
C ASP A 676 -16.24 33.73 -26.25
N MET A 677 -16.77 34.14 -25.08
CA MET A 677 -16.94 35.57 -24.74
C MET A 677 -15.59 36.30 -24.67
N ILE A 678 -14.58 35.69 -24.09
CA ILE A 678 -13.23 36.27 -23.99
C ILE A 678 -12.61 36.41 -25.40
N LEU A 679 -12.70 35.35 -26.23
CA LEU A 679 -12.17 35.37 -27.59
C LEU A 679 -12.85 36.44 -28.43
N THR A 680 -14.16 36.56 -28.29
CA THR A 680 -14.96 37.60 -28.99
C THR A 680 -14.54 39.01 -28.55
N ALA A 681 -14.39 39.22 -27.23
CA ALA A 681 -13.92 40.50 -26.67
C ALA A 681 -12.49 40.88 -27.13
N CYS A 682 -11.62 39.88 -27.37
CA CYS A 682 -10.29 40.06 -27.94
C CYS A 682 -10.23 40.19 -29.47
N GLY A 683 -11.34 40.09 -30.15
CA GLY A 683 -11.40 40.12 -31.61
C GLY A 683 -10.80 38.89 -32.32
N LEU A 684 -10.80 37.75 -31.62
CA LEU A 684 -10.27 36.46 -32.10
C LEU A 684 -11.37 35.45 -32.50
N ALA A 685 -12.63 35.88 -32.49
CA ALA A 685 -13.82 35.07 -32.77
C ALA A 685 -14.17 34.97 -34.26
#